data_231d7bf881960a47225e37d9652be567
#
_entry.id   231d7bf881960a47225e37d9652be567
#
_cell.length_a   1.000
_cell.length_b   1.000
_cell.length_c   1.000
_cell.angle_alpha   90.00
_cell.angle_beta   90.00
_cell.angle_gamma   90.00
#
_symmetry.space_group_name_H-M   'P 1'
#
loop_
_entity.id
_entity.type
_entity.pdbx_description
1 polymer ?
#
loop_
_entity_poly.entity_id
_entity_poly.type
_entity_poly.pdbx_seq_one_letter_code
_entity_poly.pdbx_strand_id
1 'polypeptide(L)'
;MGNITFWTTWSSSERLFSIIWPAIILYLIMKLLVEKMWGKNREAVQRFKTRRDTLFAKFEELSNPTKLLNDERIVNDNTSVENIENTFKRILEMDFFELKRRLQEDEYNAYTVLAAFVWRANKVNREINCITEMIKEAFDIAEKLDKDNKDGKPKGPLFGLPFSVKSNFYVEGYDVTVGLGKYLEKPKTTTCPMVQFLIDQGAIPFCLTNVPQGLLSYVSSNPLYGTTKNPWDFSRTPGGSSGGEAALLAAGGSSFGIGSDLAGSLRIPAAFCGLTTLKPTQDRLYVTDTHGGLPGRGRLGLSFGFYTRTVQEQEFLLSLIVGNKNYLELCPMSSPARLEKVPDTNEKLLIGWFVDDGFNPVVPSNRRAVEETINALKAQGHEVVEFKLSEVSKDFDPFTIANMLFRNVMPDNGAYMAEMYSNEPYDKHMKLFIRLIRWKQGFVVRNLLRFLVMPIVGRCISKRLACIGTARNPNLAACRQNQENTDIFKLHWIRYWKKLNIDALICPSFITPAQPFEYPAELSSGAFITGLFNMLDVPAGVVPVSPVNNDDIKVLNDEKTGFRVNGDRLLEKQREAAQESSGLPNSVQVVTLPNCEEMCIRVMKAVEKTTDGMKRLQWKDRRTVEPPVASNTVPKAATSTDCFERISVEMVVHPNSNIPSSNPLLT
;
A
#
# COMPACT_ATOMS: atom_id res chain seq x y z
N MET A 1 47.99 3.28 -48.92
CA MET A 1 46.80 4.07 -49.30
C MET A 1 45.84 3.13 -50.01
N GLY A 2 44.89 2.59 -49.34
CA GLY A 2 43.93 1.58 -49.80
C GLY A 2 42.59 1.82 -49.16
N ASN A 3 41.72 2.47 -49.93
CA ASN A 3 40.25 2.38 -49.99
C ASN A 3 39.36 2.47 -48.73
N ILE A 4 39.00 3.68 -48.47
CA ILE A 4 37.71 4.07 -47.80
C ILE A 4 36.75 4.45 -48.94
N THR A 5 36.17 3.47 -49.67
CA THR A 5 35.19 3.76 -50.76
C THR A 5 34.07 2.70 -50.81
N PHE A 6 33.66 2.13 -49.66
CA PHE A 6 32.55 1.18 -49.69
C PHE A 6 31.14 1.79 -49.41
N TRP A 7 31.06 3.05 -49.02
CA TRP A 7 29.80 3.68 -48.60
C TRP A 7 29.19 4.68 -49.55
N THR A 8 29.86 4.98 -50.67
CA THR A 8 29.44 6.07 -51.58
C THR A 8 28.52 5.66 -52.74
N THR A 9 28.23 4.38 -52.93
CA THR A 9 27.47 3.84 -54.07
C THR A 9 26.04 3.43 -53.79
N TRP A 10 25.60 3.51 -52.51
CA TRP A 10 24.26 3.07 -52.16
C TRP A 10 23.25 4.21 -52.24
N SER A 11 22.07 3.93 -52.82
CA SER A 11 20.94 4.88 -52.82
C SER A 11 20.46 5.14 -51.40
N SER A 12 19.78 6.26 -51.17
CA SER A 12 19.23 6.64 -49.86
C SER A 12 18.29 5.53 -49.29
N SER A 13 17.59 4.84 -50.20
CA SER A 13 16.70 3.70 -49.84
C SER A 13 17.47 2.45 -49.40
N GLU A 14 18.61 2.14 -50.07
CA GLU A 14 19.45 0.98 -49.67
C GLU A 14 20.17 1.21 -48.33
N ARG A 15 20.58 2.45 -48.04
CA ARG A 15 21.13 2.83 -46.73
C ARG A 15 20.09 2.71 -45.62
N LEU A 16 18.86 3.15 -45.88
CA LEU A 16 17.75 3.00 -44.93
C LEU A 16 17.42 1.55 -44.72
N PHE A 17 17.42 0.73 -45.77
CA PHE A 17 17.16 -0.71 -45.72
C PHE A 17 18.23 -1.48 -44.94
N SER A 18 19.52 -1.13 -45.09
CA SER A 18 20.64 -1.76 -44.40
C SER A 18 20.67 -1.48 -42.87
N ILE A 19 19.99 -0.41 -42.40
CA ILE A 19 19.88 -0.08 -40.97
C ILE A 19 18.57 -0.64 -40.39
N ILE A 20 17.46 -0.57 -41.10
CA ILE A 20 16.15 -0.97 -40.63
C ILE A 20 16.05 -2.49 -40.49
N TRP A 21 16.54 -3.28 -41.47
CA TRP A 21 16.45 -4.72 -41.44
C TRP A 21 17.21 -5.37 -40.28
N PRO A 22 18.49 -5.02 -39.99
CA PRO A 22 19.18 -5.53 -38.79
C PRO A 22 18.47 -5.15 -37.49
N ALA A 23 17.88 -3.95 -37.42
CA ALA A 23 17.12 -3.54 -36.24
C ALA A 23 15.81 -4.34 -36.07
N ILE A 24 15.11 -4.65 -37.17
CA ILE A 24 13.93 -5.52 -37.15
C ILE A 24 14.31 -6.94 -36.79
N ILE A 25 15.39 -7.48 -37.38
CA ILE A 25 15.88 -8.83 -37.07
C ILE A 25 16.30 -8.91 -35.61
N LEU A 26 17.04 -7.93 -35.10
CA LEU A 26 17.41 -7.85 -33.68
C LEU A 26 16.19 -7.78 -32.77
N TYR A 27 15.20 -6.99 -33.14
CA TYR A 27 13.90 -6.91 -32.41
C TYR A 27 13.18 -8.26 -32.39
N LEU A 28 13.11 -8.96 -33.55
CA LEU A 28 12.49 -10.28 -33.66
C LEU A 28 13.25 -11.34 -32.87
N ILE A 29 14.60 -11.33 -32.91
CA ILE A 29 15.43 -12.22 -32.10
C ILE A 29 15.23 -11.94 -30.62
N MET A 30 15.25 -10.68 -30.21
CA MET A 30 14.97 -10.29 -28.81
C MET A 30 13.57 -10.71 -28.38
N LYS A 31 12.57 -10.56 -29.23
CA LYS A 31 11.20 -11.01 -28.97
C LYS A 31 11.13 -12.52 -28.78
N LEU A 32 11.77 -13.30 -29.68
CA LEU A 32 11.82 -14.75 -29.58
C LEU A 32 12.59 -15.24 -28.33
N LEU A 33 13.70 -14.58 -27.99
CA LEU A 33 14.45 -14.88 -26.77
C LEU A 33 13.62 -14.59 -25.52
N VAL A 34 12.93 -13.47 -25.48
CA VAL A 34 12.00 -13.11 -24.41
C VAL A 34 10.85 -14.13 -24.32
N GLU A 35 10.26 -14.54 -25.44
CA GLU A 35 9.19 -15.56 -25.47
C GLU A 35 9.69 -16.94 -25.02
N LYS A 36 10.93 -17.33 -25.37
CA LYS A 36 11.53 -18.60 -24.94
C LYS A 36 11.89 -18.61 -23.45
N MET A 37 12.40 -17.49 -22.92
CA MET A 37 12.63 -17.31 -21.48
C MET A 37 11.30 -17.33 -20.69
N TRP A 38 10.25 -16.76 -21.28
CA TRP A 38 8.88 -16.81 -20.77
C TRP A 38 8.27 -18.22 -20.74
N GLY A 39 8.66 -19.10 -21.67
CA GLY A 39 8.17 -20.47 -21.72
C GLY A 39 8.39 -21.21 -20.39
N LYS A 40 9.59 -21.12 -19.81
CA LYS A 40 9.92 -21.73 -18.51
C LYS A 40 9.10 -21.16 -17.36
N ASN A 41 8.92 -19.83 -17.32
CA ASN A 41 8.11 -19.19 -16.27
C ASN A 41 6.61 -19.49 -16.44
N ARG A 42 6.11 -19.68 -17.68
CA ARG A 42 4.71 -20.06 -17.93
C ARG A 42 4.35 -21.40 -17.33
N GLU A 43 5.24 -22.40 -17.47
CA GLU A 43 5.01 -23.71 -16.87
C GLU A 43 4.97 -23.64 -15.34
N ALA A 44 5.92 -22.92 -14.72
CA ALA A 44 5.93 -22.72 -13.28
C ALA A 44 4.66 -21.98 -12.80
N VAL A 45 4.24 -20.95 -13.53
CA VAL A 45 2.97 -20.23 -13.26
C VAL A 45 1.78 -21.16 -13.40
N GLN A 46 1.75 -22.05 -14.41
CA GLN A 46 0.64 -22.98 -14.59
C GLN A 46 0.59 -24.04 -13.47
N ARG A 47 1.75 -24.63 -13.11
CA ARG A 47 1.84 -25.57 -11.97
C ARG A 47 1.40 -24.92 -10.68
N PHE A 48 1.83 -23.68 -10.42
CA PHE A 48 1.42 -22.90 -9.26
C PHE A 48 -0.09 -22.68 -9.25
N LYS A 49 -0.69 -22.25 -10.37
CA LYS A 49 -2.15 -22.04 -10.46
C LYS A 49 -2.91 -23.32 -10.17
N THR A 50 -2.51 -24.43 -10.74
CA THR A 50 -3.14 -25.74 -10.48
C THR A 50 -3.06 -26.12 -9.00
N ARG A 51 -1.88 -25.99 -8.37
CA ARG A 51 -1.68 -26.24 -6.92
C ARG A 51 -2.59 -25.32 -6.09
N ARG A 52 -2.60 -24.04 -6.41
CA ARG A 52 -3.44 -23.03 -5.77
C ARG A 52 -4.93 -23.38 -5.86
N ASP A 53 -5.42 -23.65 -7.06
CA ASP A 53 -6.84 -23.94 -7.29
C ASP A 53 -7.28 -25.24 -6.56
N THR A 54 -6.41 -26.27 -6.54
CA THR A 54 -6.63 -27.49 -5.75
C THR A 54 -6.71 -27.19 -4.25
N LEU A 55 -5.85 -26.32 -3.75
CA LEU A 55 -5.85 -25.94 -2.33
C LEU A 55 -7.09 -25.11 -1.96
N PHE A 56 -7.49 -24.18 -2.83
CA PHE A 56 -8.75 -23.43 -2.63
C PHE A 56 -9.96 -24.38 -2.60
N ALA A 57 -10.02 -25.36 -3.50
CA ALA A 57 -11.10 -26.35 -3.52
C ALA A 57 -11.14 -27.18 -2.22
N LYS A 58 -9.97 -27.61 -1.71
CA LYS A 58 -9.87 -28.30 -0.41
C LYS A 58 -10.37 -27.43 0.75
N PHE A 59 -9.99 -26.16 0.80
CA PHE A 59 -10.43 -25.24 1.86
C PHE A 59 -11.92 -24.92 1.75
N GLU A 60 -12.45 -24.86 0.52
CA GLU A 60 -13.89 -24.73 0.30
C GLU A 60 -14.63 -25.96 0.83
N GLU A 61 -14.12 -27.16 0.62
CA GLU A 61 -14.70 -28.40 1.18
C GLU A 61 -14.65 -28.41 2.70
N LEU A 62 -13.50 -28.06 3.32
CA LEU A 62 -13.31 -28.02 4.79
C LEU A 62 -14.15 -26.95 5.50
N SER A 63 -14.66 -25.96 4.79
CA SER A 63 -15.50 -24.88 5.34
C SER A 63 -16.94 -24.88 4.79
N ASN A 64 -17.31 -25.87 3.97
CA ASN A 64 -18.65 -25.95 3.37
C ASN A 64 -19.66 -26.46 4.40
N PRO A 65 -20.70 -25.68 4.77
CA PRO A 65 -21.72 -26.12 5.71
C PRO A 65 -22.36 -27.45 5.38
N THR A 66 -22.58 -27.75 4.07
CA THR A 66 -23.14 -29.05 3.64
C THR A 66 -22.20 -30.23 3.93
N LYS A 67 -20.88 -30.03 3.86
CA LYS A 67 -19.86 -31.05 4.14
C LYS A 67 -19.60 -31.23 5.64
N LEU A 68 -19.91 -30.20 6.40
CA LEU A 68 -19.73 -30.17 7.86
C LEU A 68 -20.97 -30.64 8.63
N LEU A 69 -22.00 -31.09 7.92
CA LEU A 69 -23.20 -31.64 8.56
C LEU A 69 -22.85 -32.87 9.39
N ASN A 70 -23.21 -32.85 10.69
CA ASN A 70 -22.88 -33.86 11.70
C ASN A 70 -21.36 -34.05 11.96
N ASP A 71 -20.52 -33.08 11.58
CA ASP A 71 -19.09 -33.10 11.89
C ASP A 71 -18.88 -32.75 13.37
N GLU A 72 -18.35 -33.68 14.15
CA GLU A 72 -18.13 -33.52 15.61
C GLU A 72 -17.14 -32.40 15.95
N ARG A 73 -16.36 -31.92 14.98
CA ARG A 73 -15.45 -30.80 15.14
C ARG A 73 -16.17 -29.45 15.17
N ILE A 74 -17.40 -29.38 14.66
CA ILE A 74 -18.22 -28.16 14.68
C ILE A 74 -18.95 -28.05 16.00
N VAL A 75 -18.66 -26.99 16.75
CA VAL A 75 -19.34 -26.67 18.01
C VAL A 75 -20.65 -25.92 17.72
N ASN A 76 -21.64 -26.14 18.58
CA ASN A 76 -23.02 -25.71 18.49
C ASN A 76 -23.85 -26.62 17.57
N ASP A 77 -24.99 -26.14 17.12
CA ASP A 77 -25.94 -26.93 16.37
C ASP A 77 -25.45 -27.21 14.94
N ASN A 78 -24.99 -28.45 14.69
CA ASN A 78 -24.50 -28.95 13.41
C ASN A 78 -25.51 -29.91 12.74
N THR A 79 -26.76 -29.94 13.21
CA THR A 79 -27.80 -30.86 12.76
C THR A 79 -28.45 -30.46 11.42
N SER A 80 -28.25 -29.21 11.00
CA SER A 80 -28.70 -28.74 9.69
C SER A 80 -27.69 -27.78 9.05
N VAL A 81 -27.68 -27.70 7.72
CA VAL A 81 -26.85 -26.76 6.97
C VAL A 81 -27.14 -25.31 7.38
N GLU A 82 -28.42 -24.97 7.57
CA GLU A 82 -28.86 -23.64 8.01
C GLU A 82 -28.32 -23.28 9.39
N ASN A 83 -28.30 -24.22 10.32
CA ASN A 83 -27.76 -23.99 11.66
C ASN A 83 -26.25 -23.73 11.64
N ILE A 84 -25.50 -24.47 10.81
CA ILE A 84 -24.06 -24.22 10.63
C ILE A 84 -23.83 -22.84 10.02
N GLU A 85 -24.58 -22.48 8.96
CA GLU A 85 -24.46 -21.13 8.36
C GLU A 85 -24.81 -20.02 9.36
N ASN A 86 -25.83 -20.20 10.17
CA ASN A 86 -26.22 -19.24 11.20
C ASN A 86 -25.14 -19.13 12.30
N THR A 87 -24.50 -20.24 12.67
CA THR A 87 -23.34 -20.24 13.58
C THR A 87 -22.17 -19.46 12.98
N PHE A 88 -21.83 -19.71 11.70
CA PHE A 88 -20.78 -18.97 11.00
C PHE A 88 -21.09 -17.46 10.91
N LYS A 89 -22.32 -17.08 10.58
CA LYS A 89 -22.74 -15.68 10.57
C LYS A 89 -22.57 -15.01 11.92
N ARG A 90 -23.02 -15.68 13.00
CA ARG A 90 -22.84 -15.18 14.40
C ARG A 90 -21.38 -14.98 14.73
N ILE A 91 -20.48 -15.93 14.41
CA ILE A 91 -19.03 -15.81 14.63
C ILE A 91 -18.47 -14.59 13.88
N LEU A 92 -18.83 -14.39 12.61
CA LEU A 92 -18.33 -13.33 11.75
C LEU A 92 -18.86 -11.93 12.10
N GLU A 93 -19.99 -11.85 12.81
CA GLU A 93 -20.60 -10.61 13.31
C GLU A 93 -20.02 -10.14 14.65
N MET A 94 -19.35 -11.01 15.39
CA MET A 94 -18.71 -10.66 16.65
C MET A 94 -17.57 -9.67 16.45
N ASP A 95 -17.39 -8.77 17.41
CA ASP A 95 -16.15 -8.01 17.49
C ASP A 95 -14.98 -8.92 17.97
N PHE A 96 -13.77 -8.42 17.79
CA PHE A 96 -12.55 -9.15 18.11
C PHE A 96 -12.49 -9.64 19.57
N PHE A 97 -12.86 -8.79 20.53
CA PHE A 97 -12.76 -9.11 21.96
C PHE A 97 -13.86 -10.08 22.39
N GLU A 98 -15.05 -9.96 21.85
CA GLU A 98 -16.16 -10.90 22.09
C GLU A 98 -15.81 -12.29 21.53
N LEU A 99 -15.30 -12.35 20.28
CA LEU A 99 -14.86 -13.62 19.69
C LEU A 99 -13.74 -14.26 20.53
N LYS A 100 -12.74 -13.44 20.93
CA LYS A 100 -11.65 -13.87 21.80
C LYS A 100 -12.17 -14.42 23.15
N ARG A 101 -13.10 -13.72 23.78
CA ARG A 101 -13.71 -14.16 25.05
C ARG A 101 -14.37 -15.52 24.89
N ARG A 102 -15.21 -15.70 23.86
CA ARG A 102 -15.93 -16.96 23.62
C ARG A 102 -15.01 -18.14 23.32
N LEU A 103 -13.89 -17.90 22.62
CA LEU A 103 -12.84 -18.91 22.43
C LEU A 103 -12.13 -19.26 23.76
N GLN A 104 -11.89 -18.29 24.64
CA GLN A 104 -11.28 -18.53 25.93
C GLN A 104 -12.22 -19.32 26.89
N GLU A 105 -13.52 -19.08 26.78
CA GLU A 105 -14.56 -19.69 27.62
C GLU A 105 -15.13 -21.00 27.05
N ASP A 106 -14.54 -21.56 25.96
CA ASP A 106 -14.97 -22.80 25.30
C ASP A 106 -16.38 -22.76 24.68
N GLU A 107 -16.96 -21.56 24.46
CA GLU A 107 -18.22 -21.46 23.75
C GLU A 107 -18.07 -21.78 22.26
N TYR A 108 -16.88 -21.53 21.69
CA TYR A 108 -16.45 -21.98 20.36
C TYR A 108 -15.06 -22.60 20.45
N ASN A 109 -14.77 -23.55 19.56
CA ASN A 109 -13.44 -24.09 19.37
C ASN A 109 -12.72 -23.44 18.17
N ALA A 110 -11.41 -23.65 18.09
CA ALA A 110 -10.58 -23.08 17.05
C ALA A 110 -10.98 -23.55 15.64
N TYR A 111 -11.37 -24.82 15.50
CA TYR A 111 -11.79 -25.39 14.23
C TYR A 111 -13.06 -24.72 13.67
N THR A 112 -14.10 -24.57 14.47
CA THR A 112 -15.36 -23.93 14.08
C THR A 112 -15.14 -22.46 13.66
N VAL A 113 -14.36 -21.72 14.43
CA VAL A 113 -14.03 -20.31 14.13
C VAL A 113 -13.24 -20.21 12.83
N LEU A 114 -12.21 -21.05 12.64
CA LEU A 114 -11.45 -21.09 11.40
C LEU A 114 -12.34 -21.42 10.20
N ALA A 115 -13.20 -22.42 10.30
CA ALA A 115 -14.12 -22.81 9.23
C ALA A 115 -15.05 -21.65 8.82
N ALA A 116 -15.57 -20.88 9.78
CA ALA A 116 -16.39 -19.71 9.51
C ALA A 116 -15.61 -18.62 8.73
N PHE A 117 -14.38 -18.31 9.16
CA PHE A 117 -13.55 -17.31 8.46
C PHE A 117 -13.10 -17.80 7.07
N VAL A 118 -12.75 -19.07 6.91
CA VAL A 118 -12.40 -19.66 5.60
C VAL A 118 -13.59 -19.63 4.66
N TRP A 119 -14.78 -20.00 5.13
CA TRP A 119 -16.02 -19.89 4.35
C TRP A 119 -16.27 -18.47 3.84
N ARG A 120 -16.08 -17.48 4.71
CA ARG A 120 -16.19 -16.06 4.34
C ARG A 120 -15.09 -15.62 3.39
N ALA A 121 -13.83 -15.96 3.68
CA ALA A 121 -12.67 -15.59 2.87
C ALA A 121 -12.75 -16.13 1.44
N ASN A 122 -13.22 -17.38 1.26
CA ASN A 122 -13.45 -17.97 -0.07
C ASN A 122 -14.50 -17.19 -0.86
N LYS A 123 -15.62 -16.81 -0.21
CA LYS A 123 -16.68 -16.02 -0.84
C LYS A 123 -16.16 -14.64 -1.26
N VAL A 124 -15.46 -13.95 -0.36
CA VAL A 124 -14.84 -12.65 -0.60
C VAL A 124 -13.81 -12.72 -1.72
N ASN A 125 -12.92 -13.72 -1.70
CA ASN A 125 -11.86 -13.85 -2.68
C ASN A 125 -12.37 -14.06 -4.12
N ARG A 126 -13.49 -14.75 -4.30
CA ARG A 126 -14.13 -14.90 -5.63
C ARG A 126 -14.56 -13.56 -6.22
N GLU A 127 -14.96 -12.60 -5.38
CA GLU A 127 -15.44 -11.29 -5.82
C GLU A 127 -14.30 -10.28 -6.01
N ILE A 128 -13.36 -10.22 -5.07
CA ILE A 128 -12.35 -9.15 -5.02
C ILE A 128 -10.90 -9.60 -5.23
N ASN A 129 -10.63 -10.91 -5.32
CA ASN A 129 -9.30 -11.49 -5.62
C ASN A 129 -8.19 -10.97 -4.68
N CYS A 130 -8.38 -11.12 -3.38
CA CYS A 130 -7.48 -10.60 -2.36
C CYS A 130 -6.48 -11.63 -1.79
N ILE A 131 -6.72 -12.93 -2.00
CA ILE A 131 -5.90 -14.03 -1.47
C ILE A 131 -5.03 -14.63 -2.58
N THR A 132 -3.75 -14.80 -2.31
CA THR A 132 -2.81 -15.45 -3.23
C THR A 132 -2.76 -16.96 -3.03
N GLU A 133 -2.72 -17.42 -1.78
CA GLU A 133 -2.62 -18.84 -1.44
C GLU A 133 -3.22 -19.08 -0.04
N MET A 134 -3.83 -20.25 0.18
CA MET A 134 -4.25 -20.70 1.50
C MET A 134 -3.09 -21.40 2.20
N ILE A 135 -2.98 -21.29 3.51
CA ILE A 135 -1.97 -21.98 4.32
C ILE A 135 -2.51 -23.35 4.70
N LYS A 136 -1.99 -24.41 4.05
CA LYS A 136 -2.54 -25.78 4.09
C LYS A 136 -2.58 -26.37 5.50
N GLU A 137 -1.72 -25.89 6.40
CA GLU A 137 -1.58 -26.33 7.79
C GLU A 137 -2.63 -25.69 8.74
N ALA A 138 -3.42 -24.72 8.26
CA ALA A 138 -4.30 -23.93 9.14
C ALA A 138 -5.30 -24.81 9.92
N PHE A 139 -5.94 -25.79 9.28
CA PHE A 139 -6.87 -26.68 9.94
C PHE A 139 -6.17 -27.67 10.87
N ASP A 140 -4.97 -28.15 10.53
CA ASP A 140 -4.17 -29.01 11.41
C ASP A 140 -3.75 -28.25 12.69
N ILE A 141 -3.42 -26.95 12.56
CA ILE A 141 -3.14 -26.06 13.70
C ILE A 141 -4.40 -25.91 14.58
N ALA A 142 -5.56 -25.68 13.98
CA ALA A 142 -6.82 -25.55 14.72
C ALA A 142 -7.16 -26.82 15.49
N GLU A 143 -7.08 -28.00 14.86
CA GLU A 143 -7.32 -29.29 15.51
C GLU A 143 -6.33 -29.54 16.65
N LYS A 144 -5.07 -29.19 16.45
CA LYS A 144 -4.05 -29.29 17.52
C LYS A 144 -4.37 -28.40 18.71
N LEU A 145 -4.76 -27.14 18.47
CA LEU A 145 -5.16 -26.21 19.53
C LEU A 145 -6.35 -26.74 20.32
N ASP A 146 -7.37 -27.24 19.65
CA ASP A 146 -8.57 -27.81 20.29
C ASP A 146 -8.24 -29.08 21.11
N LYS A 147 -7.33 -29.93 20.59
CA LYS A 147 -6.82 -31.10 21.31
C LYS A 147 -6.00 -30.68 22.53
N ASP A 148 -5.06 -29.79 22.39
CA ASP A 148 -4.21 -29.30 23.48
C ASP A 148 -5.05 -28.67 24.60
N ASN A 149 -6.13 -27.95 24.24
CA ASN A 149 -7.10 -27.44 25.21
C ASN A 149 -7.84 -28.56 25.97
N LYS A 150 -8.32 -29.58 25.26
CA LYS A 150 -8.97 -30.76 25.89
C LYS A 150 -8.01 -31.50 26.82
N ASP A 151 -6.73 -31.51 26.51
CA ASP A 151 -5.65 -32.08 27.31
C ASP A 151 -5.24 -31.17 28.50
N GLY A 152 -5.92 -30.04 28.71
CA GLY A 152 -5.71 -29.12 29.84
C GLY A 152 -4.52 -28.18 29.69
N LYS A 153 -3.97 -28.01 28.48
CA LYS A 153 -2.91 -27.03 28.22
C LYS A 153 -3.46 -25.61 28.26
N PRO A 154 -2.70 -24.62 28.75
CA PRO A 154 -3.15 -23.24 28.84
C PRO A 154 -3.34 -22.62 27.46
N LYS A 155 -4.43 -21.89 27.30
CA LYS A 155 -4.71 -21.10 26.09
C LYS A 155 -3.83 -19.86 26.02
N GLY A 156 -3.23 -19.62 24.86
CA GLY A 156 -2.57 -18.35 24.58
C GLY A 156 -3.57 -17.17 24.41
N PRO A 157 -3.11 -15.94 24.50
CA PRO A 157 -3.98 -14.76 24.42
C PRO A 157 -4.68 -14.57 23.06
N LEU A 158 -4.25 -15.25 22.01
CA LEU A 158 -4.85 -15.26 20.67
C LEU A 158 -5.43 -16.62 20.27
N PHE A 159 -5.67 -17.49 21.25
CA PHE A 159 -6.14 -18.86 21.04
C PHE A 159 -7.31 -18.92 20.03
N GLY A 160 -7.11 -19.67 18.94
CA GLY A 160 -8.11 -19.96 17.92
C GLY A 160 -8.49 -18.80 16.99
N LEU A 161 -7.87 -17.62 17.12
CA LEU A 161 -8.14 -16.47 16.24
C LEU A 161 -7.45 -16.64 14.88
N PRO A 162 -8.19 -16.71 13.75
CA PRO A 162 -7.60 -16.78 12.42
C PRO A 162 -7.06 -15.41 11.97
N PHE A 163 -5.87 -15.38 11.37
CA PHE A 163 -5.32 -14.15 10.81
C PHE A 163 -4.75 -14.34 9.40
N SER A 164 -4.74 -13.27 8.62
CA SER A 164 -4.17 -13.22 7.29
C SER A 164 -2.76 -12.65 7.32
N VAL A 165 -1.95 -13.03 6.31
CA VAL A 165 -0.54 -12.68 6.23
C VAL A 165 -0.26 -12.07 4.85
N LYS A 166 0.27 -10.85 4.81
CA LYS A 166 0.72 -10.25 3.55
C LYS A 166 1.80 -11.11 2.90
N SER A 167 1.70 -11.38 1.62
CA SER A 167 2.59 -12.30 0.89
C SER A 167 4.05 -11.81 0.71
N ASN A 168 4.50 -10.90 1.56
CA ASN A 168 5.92 -10.54 1.66
C ASN A 168 6.58 -11.05 2.95
N PHE A 169 5.83 -11.58 3.91
CA PHE A 169 6.35 -12.28 5.08
C PHE A 169 6.69 -13.72 4.71
N TYR A 170 7.79 -14.24 5.26
CA TYR A 170 8.14 -15.64 5.08
C TYR A 170 7.23 -16.52 5.91
N VAL A 171 6.72 -17.55 5.29
CA VAL A 171 6.05 -18.68 5.91
C VAL A 171 6.73 -19.92 5.36
N GLU A 172 7.21 -20.79 6.24
CA GLU A 172 7.91 -22.02 5.84
C GLU A 172 7.05 -22.86 4.88
N GLY A 173 7.67 -23.34 3.81
CA GLY A 173 6.98 -24.13 2.78
C GLY A 173 6.26 -23.32 1.70
N TYR A 174 6.25 -21.97 1.78
CA TYR A 174 5.56 -21.10 0.84
C TYR A 174 6.52 -20.18 0.08
N ASP A 175 6.14 -19.88 -1.18
CA ASP A 175 6.87 -18.94 -2.02
C ASP A 175 6.55 -17.49 -1.61
N VAL A 176 7.59 -16.65 -1.51
CA VAL A 176 7.43 -15.20 -1.36
C VAL A 176 7.72 -14.55 -2.71
N THR A 177 6.70 -14.53 -3.56
CA THR A 177 6.85 -14.10 -4.95
C THR A 177 6.86 -12.59 -5.13
N VAL A 178 6.22 -11.84 -4.25
CA VAL A 178 5.92 -10.40 -4.41
C VAL A 178 5.43 -10.05 -5.82
N GLY A 179 4.63 -10.96 -6.41
CA GLY A 179 4.06 -10.80 -7.75
C GLY A 179 5.04 -11.02 -8.92
N LEU A 180 6.19 -11.67 -8.69
CA LEU A 180 7.25 -11.94 -9.68
C LEU A 180 7.40 -13.44 -9.92
N GLY A 181 7.33 -13.88 -11.19
CA GLY A 181 7.38 -15.29 -11.58
C GLY A 181 8.72 -15.99 -11.26
N LYS A 182 9.82 -15.24 -11.25
CA LYS A 182 11.15 -15.79 -10.93
C LYS A 182 11.32 -16.27 -9.49
N TYR A 183 10.38 -15.93 -8.59
CA TYR A 183 10.39 -16.40 -7.20
C TYR A 183 9.43 -17.57 -6.95
N LEU A 184 8.71 -18.05 -7.96
CA LEU A 184 7.92 -19.27 -7.88
C LEU A 184 8.80 -20.51 -7.72
N GLU A 185 8.26 -21.54 -7.08
CA GLU A 185 8.93 -22.81 -6.79
C GLU A 185 10.24 -22.64 -5.99
N LYS A 186 10.25 -21.63 -5.10
CA LYS A 186 11.33 -21.30 -4.17
C LYS A 186 10.78 -21.11 -2.76
N PRO A 187 10.19 -22.15 -2.17
CA PRO A 187 9.59 -22.07 -0.86
C PRO A 187 10.60 -21.65 0.19
N LYS A 188 10.16 -20.88 1.16
CA LYS A 188 10.99 -20.45 2.27
C LYS A 188 11.19 -21.60 3.24
N THR A 189 12.36 -21.62 3.87
CA THR A 189 12.78 -22.63 4.86
C THR A 189 12.60 -22.17 6.31
N THR A 190 12.11 -20.93 6.49
CA THR A 190 11.88 -20.31 7.80
C THR A 190 10.55 -19.57 7.80
N THR A 191 9.94 -19.47 8.96
CA THR A 191 8.80 -18.59 9.22
C THR A 191 9.28 -17.29 9.85
N CYS A 192 8.76 -16.17 9.37
CA CYS A 192 9.04 -14.84 9.91
C CYS A 192 8.74 -14.77 11.43
N PRO A 193 9.63 -14.18 12.25
CA PRO A 193 9.45 -14.09 13.70
C PRO A 193 8.10 -13.52 14.15
N MET A 194 7.56 -12.53 13.43
CA MET A 194 6.25 -11.97 13.75
C MET A 194 5.12 -12.98 13.54
N VAL A 195 5.17 -13.77 12.46
CA VAL A 195 4.19 -14.83 12.20
C VAL A 195 4.32 -15.95 13.22
N GLN A 196 5.56 -16.40 13.50
CA GLN A 196 5.82 -17.45 14.48
C GLN A 196 5.33 -17.05 15.88
N PHE A 197 5.66 -15.82 16.31
CA PHE A 197 5.18 -15.31 17.59
C PHE A 197 3.67 -15.35 17.72
N LEU A 198 2.92 -14.93 16.69
CA LEU A 198 1.46 -14.97 16.72
C LEU A 198 0.91 -16.39 16.77
N ILE A 199 1.55 -17.36 16.11
CA ILE A 199 1.24 -18.80 16.23
C ILE A 199 1.47 -19.27 17.67
N ASP A 200 2.60 -18.90 18.26
CA ASP A 200 2.95 -19.28 19.65
C ASP A 200 1.97 -18.66 20.68
N GLN A 201 1.30 -17.54 20.32
CA GLN A 201 0.21 -16.97 21.13
C GLN A 201 -1.15 -17.64 20.86
N GLY A 202 -1.21 -18.64 19.98
CA GLY A 202 -2.41 -19.43 19.68
C GLY A 202 -3.22 -18.92 18.47
N ALA A 203 -2.73 -17.93 17.70
CA ALA A 203 -3.38 -17.50 16.48
C ALA A 203 -3.12 -18.47 15.31
N ILE A 204 -4.02 -18.48 14.31
CA ILE A 204 -3.98 -19.40 13.19
C ILE A 204 -3.75 -18.61 11.89
N PRO A 205 -2.55 -18.65 11.28
CA PRO A 205 -2.36 -18.11 9.95
C PRO A 205 -3.07 -19.01 8.93
N PHE A 206 -4.00 -18.44 8.14
CA PHE A 206 -4.78 -19.29 7.23
C PHE A 206 -4.65 -18.94 5.75
N CYS A 207 -4.17 -17.74 5.41
CA CYS A 207 -3.96 -17.37 4.02
C CYS A 207 -2.88 -16.29 3.84
N LEU A 208 -2.31 -16.27 2.64
CA LEU A 208 -1.42 -15.23 2.13
C LEU A 208 -2.20 -14.28 1.24
N THR A 209 -1.96 -12.96 1.34
CA THR A 209 -2.75 -11.96 0.63
C THR A 209 -2.00 -11.23 -0.47
N ASN A 210 -2.73 -10.71 -1.46
CA ASN A 210 -2.19 -10.15 -2.69
C ASN A 210 -1.51 -8.79 -2.48
N VAL A 211 -0.50 -8.54 -3.30
CA VAL A 211 0.35 -7.35 -3.27
C VAL A 211 0.61 -6.83 -4.70
N PRO A 212 1.06 -5.58 -4.88
CA PRO A 212 1.56 -5.09 -6.16
C PRO A 212 2.82 -5.85 -6.60
N GLN A 213 3.05 -5.90 -7.91
CA GLN A 213 4.30 -6.43 -8.44
C GLN A 213 5.51 -5.65 -7.88
N GLY A 214 6.39 -6.37 -7.15
CA GLY A 214 7.58 -5.78 -6.50
C GLY A 214 7.28 -4.86 -5.33
N LEU A 215 6.05 -4.83 -4.80
CA LEU A 215 5.60 -4.04 -3.63
C LEU A 215 5.60 -2.50 -3.81
N LEU A 216 5.88 -1.97 -4.99
CA LEU A 216 6.10 -0.53 -5.21
C LEU A 216 4.95 0.14 -5.98
N SER A 217 3.75 -0.08 -5.50
CA SER A 217 2.55 0.61 -5.96
C SER A 217 1.49 0.57 -4.87
N TYR A 218 0.51 1.45 -4.96
CA TYR A 218 -0.73 1.34 -4.19
C TYR A 218 -1.92 0.85 -5.05
N VAL A 219 -1.60 0.10 -6.13
CA VAL A 219 -2.52 -0.83 -6.81
C VAL A 219 -2.05 -2.25 -6.55
N SER A 220 -2.79 -3.04 -5.76
CA SER A 220 -2.45 -4.44 -5.49
C SER A 220 -2.80 -5.32 -6.68
N SER A 221 -1.92 -5.31 -7.67
CA SER A 221 -2.03 -6.05 -8.93
C SER A 221 -0.68 -6.60 -9.38
N ASN A 222 -0.69 -7.79 -9.95
CA ASN A 222 0.50 -8.42 -10.52
C ASN A 222 0.12 -9.50 -11.55
N PRO A 223 1.06 -9.91 -12.42
CA PRO A 223 0.79 -10.90 -13.46
C PRO A 223 0.48 -12.32 -12.98
N LEU A 224 0.85 -12.68 -11.73
CA LEU A 224 0.65 -14.02 -11.19
C LEU A 224 -0.76 -14.21 -10.66
N TYR A 225 -1.23 -13.26 -9.86
CA TYR A 225 -2.47 -13.37 -9.07
C TYR A 225 -3.58 -12.46 -9.60
N GLY A 226 -3.25 -11.50 -10.48
CA GLY A 226 -4.21 -10.51 -10.96
C GLY A 226 -4.40 -9.33 -10.01
N THR A 227 -5.53 -8.63 -10.17
CA THR A 227 -5.84 -7.35 -9.50
C THR A 227 -6.82 -7.57 -8.36
N THR A 228 -6.47 -7.08 -7.17
CA THR A 228 -7.39 -7.01 -6.02
C THR A 228 -8.27 -5.78 -6.13
N LYS A 229 -9.57 -5.95 -5.90
CA LYS A 229 -10.56 -4.89 -5.94
C LYS A 229 -10.85 -4.35 -4.54
N ASN A 230 -11.26 -3.09 -4.47
CA ASN A 230 -11.72 -2.50 -3.22
C ASN A 230 -13.10 -3.07 -2.85
N PRO A 231 -13.36 -3.52 -1.61
CA PRO A 231 -14.66 -4.08 -1.22
C PRO A 231 -15.81 -3.07 -1.24
N TRP A 232 -15.51 -1.76 -1.17
CA TRP A 232 -16.50 -0.70 -1.24
C TRP A 232 -16.91 -0.35 -2.66
N ASP A 233 -15.98 -0.46 -3.62
CA ASP A 233 -16.20 -0.21 -5.05
C ASP A 233 -15.23 -1.07 -5.87
N PHE A 234 -15.77 -2.03 -6.61
CA PHE A 234 -14.99 -2.99 -7.40
C PHE A 234 -14.25 -2.37 -8.60
N SER A 235 -14.54 -1.13 -8.95
CA SER A 235 -13.83 -0.37 -9.99
C SER A 235 -12.56 0.29 -9.45
N ARG A 236 -12.32 0.28 -8.12
CA ARG A 236 -11.25 1.01 -7.43
C ARG A 236 -10.24 0.08 -6.76
N THR A 237 -9.04 0.63 -6.56
CA THR A 237 -7.98 -0.07 -5.84
C THR A 237 -8.25 -0.08 -4.33
N PRO A 238 -7.93 -1.18 -3.62
CA PRO A 238 -7.94 -1.20 -2.16
C PRO A 238 -6.72 -0.48 -1.55
N GLY A 239 -5.86 0.12 -2.37
CA GLY A 239 -4.56 0.61 -1.94
C GLY A 239 -3.46 -0.44 -2.08
N GLY A 240 -2.27 -0.13 -1.54
CA GLY A 240 -1.09 -0.99 -1.57
C GLY A 240 0.08 -0.37 -0.77
N SER A 241 1.06 -1.20 -0.53
CA SER A 241 1.27 -2.57 -1.06
C SER A 241 0.57 -3.68 -0.27
N SER A 242 -0.06 -3.43 0.87
CA SER A 242 -0.82 -4.42 1.65
C SER A 242 -2.32 -4.42 1.30
N GLY A 243 -2.67 -4.25 0.00
CA GLY A 243 -4.07 -4.07 -0.38
C GLY A 243 -4.90 -5.34 -0.27
N GLY A 244 -4.30 -6.52 -0.46
CA GLY A 244 -4.99 -7.80 -0.23
C GLY A 244 -5.42 -7.98 1.22
N GLU A 245 -4.54 -7.60 2.19
CA GLU A 245 -4.86 -7.60 3.62
C GLU A 245 -6.03 -6.69 3.95
N ALA A 246 -5.91 -5.42 3.55
CA ALA A 246 -6.95 -4.44 3.84
C ALA A 246 -8.29 -4.82 3.19
N ALA A 247 -8.28 -5.31 1.96
CA ALA A 247 -9.49 -5.73 1.26
C ALA A 247 -10.16 -6.94 1.94
N LEU A 248 -9.37 -7.95 2.33
CA LEU A 248 -9.89 -9.14 3.00
C LEU A 248 -10.50 -8.81 4.36
N LEU A 249 -9.79 -8.04 5.18
CA LEU A 249 -10.27 -7.65 6.51
C LEU A 249 -11.50 -6.74 6.44
N ALA A 250 -11.51 -5.73 5.55
CA ALA A 250 -12.66 -4.85 5.36
C ALA A 250 -13.91 -5.59 4.90
N ALA A 251 -13.74 -6.69 4.14
CA ALA A 251 -14.81 -7.59 3.72
C ALA A 251 -15.20 -8.63 4.78
N GLY A 252 -14.62 -8.61 5.97
CA GLY A 252 -14.91 -9.53 7.07
C GLY A 252 -14.31 -10.93 6.91
N GLY A 253 -13.31 -11.09 6.03
CA GLY A 253 -12.71 -12.38 5.73
C GLY A 253 -11.53 -12.77 6.63
N SER A 254 -11.12 -11.91 7.59
CA SER A 254 -10.08 -12.20 8.58
C SER A 254 -10.42 -11.50 9.89
N SER A 255 -9.92 -11.99 11.04
CA SER A 255 -10.12 -11.33 12.33
C SER A 255 -9.17 -10.15 12.51
N PHE A 256 -7.92 -10.29 12.09
CA PHE A 256 -6.90 -9.25 11.94
C PHE A 256 -5.91 -9.66 10.84
N GLY A 257 -5.02 -8.76 10.47
CA GLY A 257 -3.99 -9.05 9.47
C GLY A 257 -2.67 -8.36 9.77
N ILE A 258 -1.59 -8.79 9.12
CA ILE A 258 -0.26 -8.19 9.28
C ILE A 258 0.25 -7.63 7.95
N GLY A 259 0.89 -6.48 8.03
CA GLY A 259 1.41 -5.77 6.86
C GLY A 259 2.74 -5.06 7.10
N SER A 260 3.23 -4.41 6.06
CA SER A 260 4.48 -3.64 6.09
C SER A 260 4.32 -2.29 5.42
N ASP A 261 5.12 -1.29 5.82
CA ASP A 261 5.02 0.10 5.38
C ASP A 261 6.40 0.72 5.16
N LEU A 262 6.74 0.98 3.89
CA LEU A 262 7.94 1.70 3.49
C LEU A 262 7.67 3.19 3.20
N ALA A 263 6.49 3.50 2.64
CA ALA A 263 6.07 4.85 2.27
C ALA A 263 4.54 5.01 2.29
N GLY A 264 3.85 4.24 3.16
CA GLY A 264 2.39 4.27 3.29
C GLY A 264 1.70 2.93 3.08
N SER A 265 2.44 1.82 2.93
CA SER A 265 1.86 0.53 2.53
C SER A 265 1.01 -0.19 3.59
N LEU A 266 0.97 0.27 4.85
CA LEU A 266 -0.07 -0.02 5.84
C LEU A 266 -1.20 1.00 5.73
N ARG A 267 -0.84 2.28 5.73
CA ARG A 267 -1.75 3.41 5.93
C ARG A 267 -2.64 3.71 4.73
N ILE A 268 -2.10 3.65 3.50
CA ILE A 268 -2.88 3.87 2.28
C ILE A 268 -4.00 2.82 2.12
N PRO A 269 -3.72 1.50 2.24
CA PRO A 269 -4.79 0.52 2.16
C PRO A 269 -5.79 0.61 3.33
N ALA A 270 -5.35 0.93 4.54
CA ALA A 270 -6.26 1.16 5.67
C ALA A 270 -7.21 2.33 5.37
N ALA A 271 -6.69 3.46 4.87
CA ALA A 271 -7.48 4.62 4.50
C ALA A 271 -8.50 4.31 3.38
N PHE A 272 -8.09 3.56 2.36
CA PHE A 272 -8.94 3.22 1.21
C PHE A 272 -10.00 2.17 1.52
N CYS A 273 -9.76 1.33 2.52
CA CYS A 273 -10.68 0.27 2.93
C CYS A 273 -11.46 0.56 4.22
N GLY A 274 -11.22 1.70 4.87
CA GLY A 274 -11.93 2.09 6.10
C GLY A 274 -11.50 1.24 7.31
N LEU A 275 -10.21 1.00 7.48
CA LEU A 275 -9.61 0.23 8.56
C LEU A 275 -8.68 1.07 9.42
N THR A 276 -8.40 0.55 10.60
CA THR A 276 -7.42 1.10 11.53
C THR A 276 -6.09 0.38 11.38
N THR A 277 -4.99 1.13 11.42
CA THR A 277 -3.62 0.61 11.44
C THR A 277 -2.69 1.60 12.12
N LEU A 278 -1.59 1.11 12.67
CA LEU A 278 -0.50 1.94 13.16
C LEU A 278 0.82 1.45 12.55
N LYS A 279 1.53 2.37 11.88
CA LYS A 279 2.94 2.24 11.52
C LYS A 279 3.78 2.72 12.71
N PRO A 280 4.42 1.83 13.48
CA PRO A 280 5.27 2.25 14.59
C PRO A 280 6.60 2.88 14.10
N THR A 281 7.38 3.42 15.01
CA THR A 281 8.80 3.70 14.79
C THR A 281 9.49 2.43 14.29
N GLN A 282 10.42 2.55 13.35
CA GLN A 282 10.94 1.42 12.56
C GLN A 282 11.44 0.25 13.43
N ASP A 283 12.30 0.52 14.39
CA ASP A 283 12.95 -0.53 15.18
C ASP A 283 12.19 -0.84 16.49
N ARG A 284 11.05 -0.18 16.74
CA ARG A 284 10.16 -0.52 17.86
C ARG A 284 9.59 -1.94 17.69
N LEU A 285 9.23 -2.30 16.47
CA LEU A 285 8.87 -3.65 16.05
C LEU A 285 9.72 -4.02 14.84
N TYR A 286 10.92 -4.53 15.09
CA TYR A 286 11.80 -5.02 14.04
C TYR A 286 11.35 -6.41 13.59
N VAL A 287 11.41 -6.69 12.29
CA VAL A 287 10.99 -7.97 11.71
C VAL A 287 12.01 -8.40 10.68
N THR A 288 12.52 -9.63 10.83
CA THR A 288 13.34 -10.34 9.83
C THR A 288 12.49 -11.26 8.97
N ASP A 289 13.13 -11.96 8.04
CA ASP A 289 12.48 -12.94 7.17
C ASP A 289 11.26 -12.39 6.44
N THR A 290 11.50 -11.26 5.75
CA THR A 290 10.52 -10.62 4.88
C THR A 290 11.17 -10.21 3.56
N HIS A 291 10.38 -10.15 2.48
CA HIS A 291 10.80 -9.50 1.25
C HIS A 291 10.39 -8.02 1.30
N GLY A 292 11.38 -7.14 1.39
CA GLY A 292 11.12 -5.68 1.56
C GLY A 292 10.79 -4.93 0.28
N GLY A 293 10.78 -5.59 -0.89
CA GLY A 293 10.67 -4.94 -2.20
C GLY A 293 11.97 -4.25 -2.62
N LEU A 294 12.55 -3.45 -1.73
CA LEU A 294 13.87 -2.80 -1.90
C LEU A 294 14.80 -3.28 -0.79
N PRO A 295 15.99 -3.81 -1.10
CA PRO A 295 16.96 -4.23 -0.11
C PRO A 295 17.68 -3.02 0.50
N GLY A 296 18.23 -3.26 1.67
CA GLY A 296 18.98 -2.26 2.41
C GLY A 296 18.08 -1.28 3.15
N ARG A 297 18.51 -0.91 4.36
CA ARG A 297 17.83 0.04 5.22
C ARG A 297 18.70 1.28 5.34
N GLY A 298 18.48 2.26 4.44
CA GLY A 298 19.11 3.58 4.54
C GLY A 298 18.35 4.47 5.54
N ARG A 299 18.09 5.71 5.15
CA ARG A 299 17.27 6.65 5.94
C ARG A 299 15.76 6.47 5.77
N LEU A 300 15.34 5.43 5.07
CA LEU A 300 13.95 5.04 4.90
C LEU A 300 13.82 3.56 5.22
N GLY A 301 13.28 3.25 6.39
CA GLY A 301 13.13 1.90 6.87
C GLY A 301 11.75 1.30 6.62
N LEU A 302 11.70 -0.02 6.58
CA LEU A 302 10.47 -0.78 6.50
C LEU A 302 9.91 -0.98 7.91
N SER A 303 8.72 -0.46 8.18
CA SER A 303 7.98 -0.70 9.42
C SER A 303 6.94 -1.79 9.22
N PHE A 304 6.52 -2.43 10.31
CA PHE A 304 5.55 -3.52 10.33
C PHE A 304 4.42 -3.17 11.29
N GLY A 305 3.23 -3.72 11.06
CA GLY A 305 2.08 -3.43 11.89
C GLY A 305 0.88 -4.31 11.55
N PHE A 306 -0.19 -4.05 12.26
CA PHE A 306 -1.43 -4.80 12.15
C PHE A 306 -2.49 -4.02 11.37
N TYR A 307 -3.41 -4.74 10.75
CA TYR A 307 -4.71 -4.26 10.30
C TYR A 307 -5.77 -4.71 11.27
N THR A 308 -6.58 -3.77 11.73
CA THR A 308 -7.67 -4.01 12.69
C THR A 308 -8.89 -3.17 12.33
N ARG A 309 -10.01 -3.44 13.01
CA ARG A 309 -11.23 -2.65 12.86
C ARG A 309 -11.30 -1.48 13.83
N THR A 310 -10.63 -1.60 14.99
CA THR A 310 -10.66 -0.59 16.06
C THR A 310 -9.26 -0.26 16.57
N VAL A 311 -9.13 0.91 17.19
CA VAL A 311 -7.89 1.33 17.86
C VAL A 311 -7.59 0.47 19.09
N GLN A 312 -8.61 -0.02 19.77
CA GLN A 312 -8.43 -0.92 20.92
C GLN A 312 -7.77 -2.25 20.51
N GLU A 313 -8.14 -2.81 19.34
CA GLU A 313 -7.48 -3.99 18.76
C GLU A 313 -6.01 -3.71 18.41
N GLN A 314 -5.69 -2.52 17.88
CA GLN A 314 -4.29 -2.10 17.61
C GLN A 314 -3.47 -2.06 18.90
N GLU A 315 -3.99 -1.42 19.95
CA GLU A 315 -3.34 -1.36 21.25
C GLU A 315 -3.07 -2.75 21.79
N PHE A 316 -4.07 -3.64 21.76
CA PHE A 316 -3.96 -5.00 22.26
C PHE A 316 -2.86 -5.79 21.51
N LEU A 317 -2.90 -5.82 20.18
CA LEU A 317 -1.94 -6.58 19.39
C LEU A 317 -0.52 -6.02 19.48
N LEU A 318 -0.35 -4.69 19.50
CA LEU A 318 0.96 -4.07 19.67
C LEU A 318 1.51 -4.30 21.08
N SER A 319 0.69 -4.18 22.13
CA SER A 319 1.13 -4.42 23.50
C SER A 319 1.53 -5.88 23.76
N LEU A 320 0.95 -6.81 22.98
CA LEU A 320 1.30 -8.21 23.06
C LEU A 320 2.70 -8.51 22.55
N ILE A 321 3.12 -7.87 21.46
CA ILE A 321 4.37 -8.18 20.74
C ILE A 321 5.53 -7.24 21.08
N VAL A 322 5.28 -5.91 21.20
CA VAL A 322 6.34 -4.91 21.41
C VAL A 322 6.99 -5.07 22.78
N GLY A 323 8.31 -5.30 22.79
CA GLY A 323 9.09 -5.52 24.01
C GLY A 323 8.78 -6.84 24.75
N ASN A 324 8.04 -7.77 24.11
CA ASN A 324 7.79 -9.09 24.67
C ASN A 324 9.06 -9.94 24.64
N LYS A 325 9.39 -10.61 25.77
CA LYS A 325 10.60 -11.41 25.89
C LYS A 325 10.67 -12.54 24.87
N ASN A 326 9.57 -13.28 24.66
CA ASN A 326 9.53 -14.39 23.70
C ASN A 326 9.72 -13.87 22.27
N TYR A 327 9.19 -12.68 21.95
CA TYR A 327 9.44 -12.05 20.64
C TYR A 327 10.91 -11.62 20.48
N LEU A 328 11.51 -11.09 21.55
CA LEU A 328 12.94 -10.68 21.53
C LEU A 328 13.90 -11.89 21.39
N GLU A 329 13.50 -13.08 21.85
CA GLU A 329 14.23 -14.32 21.58
C GLU A 329 14.20 -14.70 20.08
N LEU A 330 13.06 -14.50 19.41
CA LEU A 330 12.91 -14.73 17.98
C LEU A 330 13.54 -13.61 17.13
N CYS A 331 13.50 -12.37 17.60
CA CYS A 331 13.97 -11.19 16.88
C CYS A 331 14.69 -10.19 17.81
N PRO A 332 15.97 -10.46 18.18
CA PRO A 332 16.72 -9.62 19.12
C PRO A 332 16.99 -8.18 18.68
N MET A 333 16.77 -7.88 17.39
CA MET A 333 16.93 -6.53 16.82
C MET A 333 15.76 -5.60 17.15
N SER A 334 14.64 -6.13 17.68
CA SER A 334 13.50 -5.32 18.09
C SER A 334 13.80 -4.60 19.41
N SER A 335 13.18 -3.43 19.60
CA SER A 335 13.35 -2.66 20.84
C SER A 335 12.83 -3.46 22.06
N PRO A 336 13.60 -3.53 23.14
CA PRO A 336 13.15 -4.17 24.39
C PRO A 336 12.15 -3.33 25.19
N ALA A 337 11.95 -2.06 24.83
CA ALA A 337 10.99 -1.19 25.49
C ALA A 337 9.56 -1.67 25.21
N ARG A 338 8.85 -2.05 26.28
CA ARG A 338 7.45 -2.46 26.17
C ARG A 338 6.56 -1.29 25.79
N LEU A 339 5.46 -1.60 25.13
CA LEU A 339 4.37 -0.65 24.98
C LEU A 339 3.66 -0.53 26.35
N GLU A 340 3.67 0.67 26.90
CA GLU A 340 2.98 0.92 28.17
C GLU A 340 1.47 1.00 27.93
N LYS A 341 0.70 0.60 28.94
CA LYS A 341 -0.75 0.75 28.88
C LYS A 341 -1.10 2.24 28.78
N VAL A 342 -1.82 2.60 27.73
CA VAL A 342 -2.30 3.97 27.55
C VAL A 342 -3.35 4.30 28.62
N PRO A 343 -3.11 5.24 29.54
CA PRO A 343 -4.10 5.62 30.53
C PRO A 343 -5.34 6.20 29.85
N ASP A 344 -6.49 5.82 30.31
CA ASP A 344 -7.75 6.47 29.90
C ASP A 344 -7.92 7.74 30.76
N THR A 345 -7.25 8.81 30.37
CA THR A 345 -7.27 10.10 31.09
C THR A 345 -8.06 11.13 30.30
N ASN A 346 -8.81 11.98 31.03
CA ASN A 346 -9.46 13.17 30.47
C ASN A 346 -8.51 14.36 30.34
N GLU A 347 -7.20 14.13 30.37
CA GLU A 347 -6.18 15.16 30.27
C GLU A 347 -6.22 15.83 28.90
N LYS A 348 -6.24 17.15 28.89
CA LYS A 348 -6.25 17.95 27.67
C LYS A 348 -4.93 17.79 26.93
N LEU A 349 -5.01 17.65 25.63
CA LEU A 349 -3.87 17.56 24.72
C LEU A 349 -3.80 18.80 23.83
N LEU A 350 -2.62 19.19 23.43
CA LEU A 350 -2.38 20.19 22.39
C LEU A 350 -2.06 19.47 21.07
N ILE A 351 -2.99 19.52 20.12
CA ILE A 351 -2.94 18.78 18.87
C ILE A 351 -2.59 19.71 17.72
N GLY A 352 -1.47 19.48 17.07
CA GLY A 352 -1.13 20.10 15.80
C GLY A 352 -1.99 19.55 14.66
N TRP A 353 -2.24 20.34 13.63
CA TRP A 353 -2.95 19.86 12.44
C TRP A 353 -2.53 20.60 11.18
N PHE A 354 -2.57 19.92 10.04
CA PHE A 354 -2.49 20.52 8.71
C PHE A 354 -3.37 19.77 7.71
N VAL A 355 -3.72 20.44 6.62
CA VAL A 355 -4.44 19.85 5.48
C VAL A 355 -3.55 19.80 4.26
N ASP A 356 -2.71 20.82 4.05
CA ASP A 356 -1.83 20.94 2.90
C ASP A 356 -0.37 20.72 3.33
N ASP A 357 0.31 19.79 2.67
CA ASP A 357 1.72 19.51 2.89
C ASP A 357 2.64 20.42 2.06
N GLY A 358 2.10 21.35 1.29
CA GLY A 358 2.82 22.27 0.42
C GLY A 358 3.37 21.62 -0.86
N PHE A 359 3.27 20.31 -1.00
CA PHE A 359 3.66 19.56 -2.20
C PHE A 359 2.46 19.04 -2.98
N ASN A 360 1.53 18.33 -2.32
CA ASN A 360 0.30 17.85 -2.93
C ASN A 360 -0.92 18.40 -2.17
N PRO A 361 -1.74 19.26 -2.78
CA PRO A 361 -3.02 19.61 -2.19
C PRO A 361 -3.91 18.37 -2.12
N VAL A 362 -4.73 18.26 -1.06
CA VAL A 362 -5.70 17.18 -0.93
C VAL A 362 -7.05 17.59 -1.49
N VAL A 363 -7.84 16.62 -1.94
CA VAL A 363 -9.21 16.89 -2.42
C VAL A 363 -10.15 17.28 -1.27
N PRO A 364 -11.28 17.95 -1.55
CA PRO A 364 -12.19 18.50 -0.54
C PRO A 364 -12.65 17.50 0.52
N SER A 365 -12.96 16.26 0.15
CA SER A 365 -13.36 15.21 1.10
C SER A 365 -12.29 14.93 2.16
N ASN A 366 -11.02 14.82 1.75
CA ASN A 366 -9.91 14.58 2.67
C ASN A 366 -9.61 15.81 3.55
N ARG A 367 -9.80 17.01 3.02
CA ARG A 367 -9.76 18.28 3.79
C ARG A 367 -10.82 18.28 4.87
N ARG A 368 -12.09 18.05 4.49
CA ARG A 368 -13.23 18.00 5.42
C ARG A 368 -13.01 16.97 6.53
N ALA A 369 -12.49 15.79 6.22
CA ALA A 369 -12.20 14.75 7.21
C ALA A 369 -11.26 15.25 8.32
N VAL A 370 -10.21 16.00 7.98
CA VAL A 370 -9.33 16.62 8.98
C VAL A 370 -10.03 17.71 9.74
N GLU A 371 -10.69 18.64 9.06
CA GLU A 371 -11.37 19.80 9.69
C GLU A 371 -12.48 19.37 10.65
N GLU A 372 -13.31 18.38 10.28
CA GLU A 372 -14.33 17.78 11.16
C GLU A 372 -13.71 17.11 12.37
N THR A 373 -12.64 16.34 12.18
CA THR A 373 -11.91 15.68 13.27
C THR A 373 -11.35 16.71 14.26
N ILE A 374 -10.72 17.77 13.78
CA ILE A 374 -10.18 18.85 14.62
C ILE A 374 -11.30 19.57 15.39
N ASN A 375 -12.42 19.86 14.75
CA ASN A 375 -13.56 20.48 15.42
C ASN A 375 -14.17 19.58 16.50
N ALA A 376 -14.26 18.27 16.25
CA ALA A 376 -14.73 17.29 17.22
C ALA A 376 -13.78 17.13 18.41
N LEU A 377 -12.47 17.15 18.19
CA LEU A 377 -11.49 17.13 19.28
C LEU A 377 -11.51 18.41 20.12
N LYS A 378 -11.73 19.58 19.51
CA LYS A 378 -12.01 20.84 20.26
C LYS A 378 -13.25 20.69 21.14
N ALA A 379 -14.32 20.09 20.63
CA ALA A 379 -15.53 19.84 21.39
C ALA A 379 -15.33 18.88 22.57
N GLN A 380 -14.34 17.96 22.47
CA GLN A 380 -13.89 17.11 23.57
C GLN A 380 -13.00 17.86 24.59
N GLY A 381 -12.67 19.12 24.35
CA GLY A 381 -11.86 19.95 25.24
C GLY A 381 -10.37 19.96 24.96
N HIS A 382 -9.89 19.35 23.88
CA HIS A 382 -8.50 19.44 23.43
C HIS A 382 -8.19 20.81 22.84
N GLU A 383 -6.96 21.26 22.96
CA GLU A 383 -6.45 22.46 22.29
C GLU A 383 -5.86 22.07 20.92
N VAL A 384 -5.94 22.96 19.93
CA VAL A 384 -5.44 22.71 18.59
C VAL A 384 -4.66 23.89 18.03
N VAL A 385 -3.62 23.61 17.28
CA VAL A 385 -2.77 24.60 16.62
C VAL A 385 -2.45 24.20 15.19
N GLU A 386 -2.46 25.15 14.26
CA GLU A 386 -2.06 24.86 12.87
C GLU A 386 -0.57 24.55 12.81
N PHE A 387 -0.21 23.43 12.16
CA PHE A 387 1.16 23.01 11.89
C PHE A 387 1.50 23.33 10.43
N LYS A 388 2.47 24.21 10.20
CA LYS A 388 2.86 24.61 8.84
C LYS A 388 4.16 23.93 8.43
N LEU A 389 4.11 23.02 7.47
CA LEU A 389 5.29 22.31 6.98
C LEU A 389 6.38 23.29 6.45
N SER A 390 5.98 24.40 5.85
CA SER A 390 6.88 25.45 5.37
C SER A 390 7.65 26.19 6.48
N GLU A 391 7.19 26.12 7.73
CA GLU A 391 7.85 26.73 8.88
C GLU A 391 8.80 25.77 9.61
N VAL A 392 8.79 24.48 9.27
CA VAL A 392 9.67 23.46 9.87
C VAL A 392 11.12 23.74 9.60
N SER A 393 11.42 24.20 8.39
CA SER A 393 12.80 24.50 7.97
C SER A 393 12.84 25.68 7.01
N LYS A 394 13.84 26.53 7.17
CA LYS A 394 14.15 27.59 6.20
C LYS A 394 15.02 27.06 5.04
N ASP A 395 15.68 25.92 5.24
CA ASP A 395 16.64 25.35 4.30
C ASP A 395 15.98 24.41 3.28
N PHE A 396 14.81 23.85 3.64
CA PHE A 396 14.12 22.85 2.83
C PHE A 396 12.65 23.22 2.64
N ASP A 397 12.29 23.60 1.42
CA ASP A 397 10.90 23.78 1.02
C ASP A 397 10.21 22.40 0.78
N PRO A 398 8.88 22.33 0.66
CA PRO A 398 8.15 21.07 0.46
C PRO A 398 8.59 20.28 -0.77
N PHE A 399 8.99 20.94 -1.88
CA PHE A 399 9.48 20.25 -3.08
C PHE A 399 10.87 19.64 -2.85
N THR A 400 11.73 20.33 -2.13
CA THR A 400 13.04 19.81 -1.71
C THR A 400 12.88 18.60 -0.79
N ILE A 401 11.97 18.67 0.18
CA ILE A 401 11.66 17.55 1.10
C ILE A 401 11.13 16.36 0.31
N ALA A 402 10.22 16.57 -0.64
CA ALA A 402 9.71 15.51 -1.50
C ALA A 402 10.81 14.88 -2.36
N ASN A 403 11.69 15.71 -2.96
CA ASN A 403 12.84 15.21 -3.72
C ASN A 403 13.78 14.36 -2.84
N MET A 404 14.06 14.80 -1.60
CA MET A 404 14.85 14.04 -0.62
C MET A 404 14.20 12.67 -0.32
N LEU A 405 12.90 12.63 -0.11
CA LEU A 405 12.17 11.38 0.11
C LEU A 405 12.32 10.41 -1.06
N PHE A 406 12.03 10.84 -2.29
CA PHE A 406 12.12 9.99 -3.48
C PHE A 406 13.55 9.53 -3.77
N ARG A 407 14.57 10.32 -3.42
CA ARG A 407 15.99 9.91 -3.48
C ARG A 407 16.33 8.85 -2.43
N ASN A 408 15.70 8.88 -1.26
CA ASN A 408 15.85 7.86 -0.21
C ASN A 408 15.10 6.56 -0.57
N VAL A 409 13.96 6.65 -1.27
CA VAL A 409 13.24 5.45 -1.76
C VAL A 409 14.07 4.68 -2.78
N MET A 410 14.83 5.38 -3.64
CA MET A 410 15.65 4.77 -4.69
C MET A 410 17.10 5.28 -4.63
N PRO A 411 17.89 4.91 -3.60
CA PRO A 411 19.24 5.45 -3.41
C PRO A 411 20.19 5.06 -4.56
N ASP A 412 19.94 3.93 -5.23
CA ASP A 412 20.63 3.39 -6.40
C ASP A 412 20.02 3.87 -7.73
N ASN A 413 19.12 4.85 -7.71
CA ASN A 413 18.37 5.34 -8.87
C ASN A 413 17.48 4.29 -9.57
N GLY A 414 17.10 3.25 -8.85
CA GLY A 414 16.24 2.17 -9.32
C GLY A 414 16.99 1.06 -10.07
N ALA A 415 18.30 0.94 -9.90
CA ALA A 415 19.10 -0.13 -10.55
C ALA A 415 18.63 -1.51 -10.08
N TYR A 416 18.49 -1.72 -8.78
CA TYR A 416 17.95 -2.96 -8.23
C TYR A 416 16.56 -3.30 -8.77
N MET A 417 15.66 -2.28 -8.85
CA MET A 417 14.33 -2.49 -9.41
C MET A 417 14.38 -2.90 -10.88
N ALA A 418 15.23 -2.24 -11.67
CA ALA A 418 15.39 -2.58 -13.09
C ALA A 418 15.84 -4.04 -13.27
N GLU A 419 16.70 -4.54 -12.39
CA GLU A 419 17.12 -5.94 -12.34
C GLU A 419 16.01 -6.85 -11.83
N MET A 420 15.30 -6.45 -10.76
CA MET A 420 14.19 -7.20 -10.20
C MET A 420 13.08 -7.45 -11.23
N TYR A 421 12.78 -6.48 -12.08
CA TYR A 421 11.80 -6.62 -13.16
C TYR A 421 12.38 -7.16 -14.47
N SER A 422 13.67 -7.50 -14.50
CA SER A 422 14.27 -8.10 -15.71
C SER A 422 13.65 -9.48 -15.96
N ASN A 423 13.29 -9.74 -17.23
CA ASN A 423 12.69 -10.99 -17.68
C ASN A 423 11.35 -11.35 -17.01
N GLU A 424 10.65 -10.36 -16.50
CA GLU A 424 9.31 -10.50 -15.95
C GLU A 424 8.25 -9.83 -16.84
N PRO A 425 6.99 -10.32 -16.88
CA PRO A 425 5.89 -9.57 -17.46
C PRO A 425 5.63 -8.35 -16.60
N TYR A 426 5.23 -7.27 -17.24
CA TYR A 426 4.83 -6.10 -16.49
C TYR A 426 3.34 -6.13 -16.25
N ASP A 427 2.95 -5.93 -14.99
CA ASP A 427 1.56 -5.68 -14.66
C ASP A 427 1.02 -4.50 -15.47
N LYS A 428 -0.23 -4.60 -15.91
CA LYS A 428 -0.86 -3.59 -16.77
C LYS A 428 -0.89 -2.21 -16.13
N HIS A 429 -1.06 -2.12 -14.81
CA HIS A 429 -1.11 -0.87 -14.04
C HIS A 429 0.28 -0.33 -13.68
N MET A 430 1.33 -1.16 -13.79
CA MET A 430 2.73 -0.80 -13.46
C MET A 430 3.61 -0.60 -14.70
N LYS A 431 3.12 -0.94 -15.89
CA LYS A 431 3.91 -1.02 -17.13
C LYS A 431 4.68 0.25 -17.45
N LEU A 432 4.04 1.41 -17.33
CA LEU A 432 4.68 2.71 -17.59
C LEU A 432 5.78 2.98 -16.56
N PHE A 433 5.50 2.81 -15.28
CA PHE A 433 6.43 3.05 -14.18
C PHE A 433 7.70 2.17 -14.31
N ILE A 434 7.52 0.88 -14.55
CA ILE A 434 8.64 -0.07 -14.73
C ILE A 434 9.48 0.30 -15.97
N ARG A 435 8.85 0.67 -17.09
CA ARG A 435 9.55 1.13 -18.28
C ARG A 435 10.39 2.38 -18.01
N LEU A 436 9.84 3.37 -17.33
CA LEU A 436 10.56 4.60 -16.98
C LEU A 436 11.78 4.32 -16.09
N ILE A 437 11.65 3.42 -15.11
CA ILE A 437 12.78 3.01 -14.26
C ILE A 437 13.88 2.35 -15.12
N ARG A 438 13.53 1.44 -16.02
CA ARG A 438 14.51 0.78 -16.90
C ARG A 438 15.18 1.74 -17.88
N TRP A 439 14.43 2.66 -18.47
CA TRP A 439 15.00 3.68 -19.37
C TRP A 439 15.97 4.61 -18.64
N LYS A 440 15.72 4.94 -17.39
CA LYS A 440 16.63 5.75 -16.55
C LYS A 440 18.01 5.10 -16.35
N GLN A 441 18.18 3.80 -16.59
CA GLN A 441 19.48 3.12 -16.48
C GLN A 441 20.41 3.48 -17.67
N GLY A 442 19.89 3.83 -18.83
CA GLY A 442 20.68 4.28 -20.00
C GLY A 442 21.29 5.67 -19.81
N PHE A 443 22.61 5.82 -19.98
CA PHE A 443 23.33 7.08 -19.77
C PHE A 443 22.78 8.23 -20.62
N VAL A 444 22.59 8.00 -21.92
CA VAL A 444 22.11 9.02 -22.88
C VAL A 444 20.67 9.42 -22.56
N VAL A 445 19.77 8.43 -22.42
CA VAL A 445 18.35 8.66 -22.15
C VAL A 445 18.17 9.38 -20.81
N ARG A 446 18.95 9.00 -19.82
CA ARG A 446 18.93 9.61 -18.49
C ARG A 446 19.29 11.09 -18.50
N ASN A 447 20.36 11.47 -19.23
CA ASN A 447 20.78 12.87 -19.31
C ASN A 447 19.81 13.70 -20.16
N LEU A 448 19.30 13.15 -21.25
CA LEU A 448 18.25 13.76 -22.06
C LEU A 448 16.99 14.05 -21.23
N LEU A 449 16.50 13.06 -20.49
CA LEU A 449 15.36 13.24 -19.59
C LEU A 449 15.60 14.35 -18.56
N ARG A 450 16.78 14.37 -17.93
CA ARG A 450 17.09 15.33 -16.87
C ARG A 450 17.22 16.77 -17.38
N PHE A 451 18.02 16.98 -18.41
CA PHE A 451 18.42 18.33 -18.82
C PHE A 451 17.49 18.96 -19.85
N LEU A 452 16.77 18.15 -20.61
CA LEU A 452 15.89 18.65 -21.67
C LEU A 452 14.41 18.43 -21.35
N VAL A 453 14.03 17.20 -20.99
CA VAL A 453 12.61 16.82 -20.83
C VAL A 453 12.03 17.32 -19.50
N MET A 454 12.70 17.07 -18.36
CA MET A 454 12.15 17.41 -17.04
C MET A 454 11.94 18.92 -16.81
N PRO A 455 12.79 19.84 -17.28
CA PRO A 455 12.51 21.27 -17.20
C PRO A 455 11.24 21.67 -17.98
N ILE A 456 11.04 21.06 -19.16
CA ILE A 456 9.82 21.28 -19.98
C ILE A 456 8.61 20.71 -19.26
N VAL A 457 8.69 19.47 -18.74
CA VAL A 457 7.64 18.84 -17.95
C VAL A 457 7.26 19.70 -16.74
N GLY A 458 8.25 20.24 -16.02
CA GLY A 458 7.99 21.09 -14.86
C GLY A 458 7.30 22.41 -15.19
N ARG A 459 7.63 23.00 -16.36
CA ARG A 459 7.05 24.26 -16.82
C ARG A 459 5.68 24.10 -17.47
N CYS A 460 5.49 23.05 -18.28
CA CYS A 460 4.34 22.91 -19.15
C CYS A 460 3.33 21.84 -18.71
N ILE A 461 3.73 20.92 -17.80
CA ILE A 461 2.90 19.78 -17.43
C ILE A 461 2.65 19.75 -15.90
N SER A 462 3.69 19.53 -15.09
CA SER A 462 3.59 19.46 -13.64
C SER A 462 4.94 19.64 -12.94
N LYS A 463 5.02 20.57 -12.00
CA LYS A 463 6.20 20.75 -11.14
C LYS A 463 6.44 19.51 -10.25
N ARG A 464 5.38 18.81 -9.82
CA ARG A 464 5.44 17.60 -9.00
C ARG A 464 6.06 16.44 -9.77
N LEU A 465 5.61 16.24 -11.01
CA LEU A 465 6.16 15.20 -11.87
C LEU A 465 7.64 15.48 -12.19
N ALA A 466 8.02 16.73 -12.44
CA ALA A 466 9.42 17.11 -12.62
C ALA A 466 10.26 16.87 -11.36
N CYS A 467 9.73 17.18 -10.16
CA CYS A 467 10.39 16.93 -8.89
C CYS A 467 10.73 15.43 -8.71
N ILE A 468 9.76 14.54 -8.93
CA ILE A 468 9.96 13.08 -8.87
C ILE A 468 10.91 12.62 -9.99
N GLY A 469 10.72 13.10 -11.19
CA GLY A 469 11.54 12.75 -12.35
C GLY A 469 13.02 13.12 -12.20
N THR A 470 13.33 14.20 -11.47
CA THR A 470 14.68 14.65 -11.17
C THR A 470 15.27 14.06 -9.88
N ALA A 471 14.46 13.40 -9.04
CA ALA A 471 14.92 12.78 -7.80
C ALA A 471 15.94 11.67 -8.09
N ARG A 472 17.22 11.93 -7.76
CA ARG A 472 18.34 11.10 -8.14
C ARG A 472 19.59 11.38 -7.32
N ASN A 473 20.37 10.31 -7.07
CA ASN A 473 21.71 10.38 -6.50
C ASN A 473 22.73 10.14 -7.63
N PRO A 474 23.39 11.18 -8.19
CA PRO A 474 24.33 11.01 -9.32
C PRO A 474 25.55 10.16 -8.96
N ASN A 475 25.94 10.16 -7.69
CA ASN A 475 27.05 9.36 -7.15
C ASN A 475 26.83 9.12 -5.63
N LEU A 476 27.75 8.39 -5.01
CA LEU A 476 27.68 8.06 -3.58
C LEU A 476 27.77 9.30 -2.69
N ALA A 477 28.58 10.31 -3.07
CA ALA A 477 28.67 11.56 -2.30
C ALA A 477 27.32 12.29 -2.24
N ALA A 478 26.60 12.36 -3.37
CA ALA A 478 25.25 12.93 -3.43
C ALA A 478 24.22 12.10 -2.64
N CYS A 479 24.37 10.78 -2.59
CA CYS A 479 23.54 9.93 -1.75
C CYS A 479 23.80 10.25 -0.25
N ARG A 480 25.05 10.32 0.19
CA ARG A 480 25.41 10.70 1.56
C ARG A 480 24.89 12.08 1.93
N GLN A 481 25.05 13.06 1.05
CA GLN A 481 24.52 14.41 1.27
C GLN A 481 22.99 14.40 1.43
N ASN A 482 22.29 13.60 0.64
CA ASN A 482 20.83 13.45 0.79
C ASN A 482 20.45 12.82 2.14
N GLN A 483 21.23 11.85 2.61
CA GLN A 483 21.01 11.24 3.93
C GLN A 483 21.27 12.22 5.07
N GLU A 484 22.34 13.01 4.98
CA GLU A 484 22.65 14.07 5.94
C GLU A 484 21.56 15.16 5.95
N ASN A 485 21.11 15.62 4.79
CA ASN A 485 20.01 16.57 4.70
C ASN A 485 18.73 16.01 5.32
N THR A 486 18.49 14.71 5.19
CA THR A 486 17.37 14.03 5.85
C THR A 486 17.50 14.08 7.37
N ASP A 487 18.69 13.85 7.92
CA ASP A 487 18.93 13.93 9.36
C ASP A 487 18.80 15.37 9.89
N ILE A 488 19.29 16.36 9.14
CA ILE A 488 19.11 17.77 9.45
C ILE A 488 17.62 18.15 9.47
N PHE A 489 16.86 17.68 8.47
CA PHE A 489 15.41 17.92 8.41
C PHE A 489 14.66 17.27 9.58
N LYS A 490 15.04 16.04 10.00
CA LYS A 490 14.49 15.39 11.21
C LYS A 490 14.72 16.26 12.47
N LEU A 491 15.91 16.85 12.61
CA LEU A 491 16.21 17.75 13.72
C LEU A 491 15.35 19.03 13.68
N HIS A 492 15.17 19.61 12.48
CA HIS A 492 14.28 20.77 12.30
C HIS A 492 12.85 20.44 12.66
N TRP A 493 12.35 19.26 12.24
CA TRP A 493 11.02 18.75 12.60
C TRP A 493 10.84 18.65 14.11
N ILE A 494 11.76 18.01 14.82
CA ILE A 494 11.71 17.86 16.28
C ILE A 494 11.75 19.21 16.99
N ARG A 495 12.61 20.15 16.52
CA ARG A 495 12.69 21.50 17.09
C ARG A 495 11.39 22.28 16.89
N TYR A 496 10.78 22.20 15.71
CA TYR A 496 9.53 22.88 15.41
C TYR A 496 8.36 22.27 16.21
N TRP A 497 8.32 20.95 16.33
CA TRP A 497 7.38 20.23 17.20
C TRP A 497 7.45 20.72 18.65
N LYS A 498 8.65 20.76 19.22
CA LYS A 498 8.88 21.26 20.57
C LYS A 498 8.56 22.74 20.73
N LYS A 499 8.83 23.56 19.71
CA LYS A 499 8.45 25.00 19.71
C LYS A 499 6.95 25.19 19.80
N LEU A 500 6.19 24.37 19.10
CA LEU A 500 4.71 24.38 19.17
C LEU A 500 4.18 23.69 20.43
N ASN A 501 5.01 22.91 21.12
CA ASN A 501 4.68 22.10 22.30
C ASN A 501 3.48 21.15 22.08
N ILE A 502 3.35 20.57 20.89
CA ILE A 502 2.25 19.68 20.55
C ILE A 502 2.51 18.24 20.99
N ASP A 503 1.44 17.55 21.39
CA ASP A 503 1.47 16.13 21.79
C ASP A 503 1.37 15.20 20.58
N ALA A 504 0.53 15.57 19.60
CA ALA A 504 0.30 14.82 18.37
C ALA A 504 0.01 15.75 17.20
N LEU A 505 0.07 15.20 15.99
CA LEU A 505 -0.26 15.89 14.75
C LEU A 505 -1.34 15.11 14.01
N ILE A 506 -2.38 15.81 13.51
CA ILE A 506 -3.43 15.23 12.66
C ILE A 506 -3.30 15.82 11.25
N CYS A 507 -3.35 14.94 10.25
CA CYS A 507 -3.24 15.33 8.85
C CYS A 507 -4.02 14.34 7.95
N PRO A 508 -4.18 14.66 6.65
CA PRO A 508 -4.83 13.75 5.72
C PRO A 508 -4.11 12.40 5.64
N SER A 509 -4.86 11.31 5.56
CA SER A 509 -4.30 9.97 5.39
C SER A 509 -3.76 9.73 3.97
N PHE A 510 -4.33 10.40 2.98
CA PHE A 510 -3.88 10.39 1.58
C PHE A 510 -4.41 11.63 0.84
N ILE A 511 -4.00 11.81 -0.42
CA ILE A 511 -4.38 12.98 -1.24
C ILE A 511 -5.80 12.88 -1.83
N THR A 512 -6.35 11.66 -1.93
CA THR A 512 -7.69 11.35 -2.45
C THR A 512 -8.29 10.18 -1.67
N PRO A 513 -9.60 9.91 -1.76
CA PRO A 513 -10.17 8.60 -1.45
C PRO A 513 -9.63 7.50 -2.37
N ALA A 514 -10.10 6.25 -2.22
CA ALA A 514 -9.71 5.14 -3.09
C ALA A 514 -9.91 5.51 -4.57
N GLN A 515 -8.91 5.22 -5.41
CA GLN A 515 -8.83 5.63 -6.81
C GLN A 515 -9.21 4.50 -7.76
N PRO A 516 -9.73 4.78 -8.97
CA PRO A 516 -9.73 3.82 -10.07
C PRO A 516 -8.31 3.32 -10.39
N PHE A 517 -8.20 2.12 -10.97
CA PHE A 517 -6.93 1.39 -11.08
C PHE A 517 -5.86 2.06 -11.96
N GLU A 518 -6.22 2.94 -12.87
CA GLU A 518 -5.30 3.63 -13.80
C GLU A 518 -4.53 4.77 -13.15
N TYR A 519 -5.10 5.43 -12.14
CA TYR A 519 -4.50 6.65 -11.56
C TYR A 519 -3.29 6.44 -10.64
N PRO A 520 -3.16 5.36 -9.87
CA PRO A 520 -2.04 5.19 -8.93
C PRO A 520 -0.64 5.32 -9.54
N ALA A 521 -0.46 4.85 -10.78
CA ALA A 521 0.83 4.96 -11.47
C ALA A 521 1.15 6.42 -11.85
N GLU A 522 0.13 7.22 -12.17
CA GLU A 522 0.26 8.64 -12.51
C GLU A 522 0.40 9.51 -11.25
N LEU A 523 -0.35 9.18 -10.20
CA LEU A 523 -0.42 9.93 -8.93
C LEU A 523 0.57 9.44 -7.87
N SER A 524 1.71 8.85 -8.28
CA SER A 524 2.74 8.35 -7.36
C SER A 524 3.30 9.43 -6.40
N SER A 525 3.17 10.72 -6.76
CA SER A 525 3.48 11.85 -5.88
C SER A 525 2.68 11.84 -4.58
N GLY A 526 1.47 11.28 -4.59
CA GLY A 526 0.60 11.17 -3.41
C GLY A 526 1.19 10.38 -2.26
N ALA A 527 2.15 9.49 -2.54
CA ALA A 527 2.88 8.78 -1.49
C ALA A 527 3.78 9.70 -0.63
N PHE A 528 3.94 10.97 -0.99
CA PHE A 528 4.69 11.93 -0.19
C PHE A 528 4.08 12.12 1.20
N ILE A 529 2.76 12.30 1.31
CA ILE A 529 2.08 12.58 2.58
C ILE A 529 2.18 11.42 3.59
N THR A 530 2.35 10.19 3.13
CA THR A 530 2.61 9.03 3.98
C THR A 530 4.10 8.76 4.14
N GLY A 531 4.87 8.85 3.07
CA GLY A 531 6.31 8.60 3.03
C GLY A 531 7.13 9.58 3.87
N LEU A 532 6.64 10.82 4.05
CA LEU A 532 7.24 11.81 4.93
C LEU A 532 7.46 11.24 6.35
N PHE A 533 6.46 10.53 6.89
CA PHE A 533 6.54 9.95 8.23
C PHE A 533 7.37 8.67 8.31
N ASN A 534 7.64 7.99 7.19
CA ASN A 534 8.68 6.96 7.12
C ASN A 534 10.08 7.61 7.12
N MET A 535 10.27 8.69 6.35
CA MET A 535 11.54 9.42 6.31
C MET A 535 11.88 10.05 7.65
N LEU A 536 10.90 10.57 8.38
CA LEU A 536 11.05 11.09 9.74
C LEU A 536 11.22 9.99 10.78
N ASP A 537 10.81 8.76 10.47
CA ASP A 537 10.81 7.61 11.36
C ASP A 537 9.99 7.82 12.63
N VAL A 538 8.76 8.24 12.45
CA VAL A 538 7.79 8.53 13.52
C VAL A 538 6.59 7.60 13.45
N PRO A 539 5.93 7.29 14.57
CA PRO A 539 4.64 6.58 14.58
C PRO A 539 3.60 7.34 13.75
N ALA A 540 2.84 6.62 12.95
CA ALA A 540 1.74 7.20 12.17
C ALA A 540 0.58 6.21 12.08
N GLY A 541 -0.53 6.52 12.73
CA GLY A 541 -1.75 5.72 12.73
C GLY A 541 -2.79 6.27 11.76
N VAL A 542 -3.67 5.40 11.26
CA VAL A 542 -4.83 5.77 10.44
C VAL A 542 -6.10 5.38 11.15
N VAL A 543 -7.05 6.32 11.21
CA VAL A 543 -8.38 6.12 11.79
C VAL A 543 -9.43 6.57 10.77
N PRO A 544 -10.40 5.71 10.40
CA PRO A 544 -11.54 6.12 9.58
C PRO A 544 -12.42 7.12 10.32
N VAL A 545 -12.88 8.18 9.66
CA VAL A 545 -13.63 9.26 10.34
C VAL A 545 -14.99 9.58 9.72
N SER A 546 -15.10 9.59 8.39
CA SER A 546 -16.36 9.88 7.71
C SER A 546 -16.38 9.30 6.29
N PRO A 547 -17.55 8.98 5.70
CA PRO A 547 -17.61 8.69 4.29
C PRO A 547 -17.48 9.96 3.45
N VAL A 548 -17.02 9.82 2.23
CA VAL A 548 -17.13 10.86 1.20
C VAL A 548 -18.60 11.10 0.91
N ASN A 549 -19.02 12.36 0.81
CA ASN A 549 -20.40 12.72 0.52
C ASN A 549 -20.56 13.45 -0.83
N ASN A 550 -21.78 13.67 -1.27
CA ASN A 550 -22.07 14.33 -2.54
C ASN A 550 -21.69 15.81 -2.55
N ASP A 551 -21.65 16.48 -1.40
CA ASP A 551 -21.24 17.88 -1.31
C ASP A 551 -19.72 18.02 -1.51
N ASP A 552 -18.92 17.02 -1.06
CA ASP A 552 -17.50 16.95 -1.36
C ASP A 552 -17.26 16.93 -2.89
N ILE A 553 -18.09 16.19 -3.64
CA ILE A 553 -17.97 16.10 -5.11
C ILE A 553 -18.43 17.42 -5.77
N LYS A 554 -19.43 18.10 -5.24
CA LYS A 554 -19.83 19.43 -5.74
C LYS A 554 -18.70 20.44 -5.52
N VAL A 555 -18.11 20.47 -4.32
CA VAL A 555 -16.97 21.35 -4.01
C VAL A 555 -15.74 20.99 -4.87
N LEU A 556 -15.46 19.70 -5.13
CA LEU A 556 -14.37 19.24 -5.98
C LEU A 556 -14.45 19.87 -7.39
N ASN A 557 -15.67 20.08 -7.90
CA ASN A 557 -15.93 20.57 -9.26
C ASN A 557 -16.21 22.08 -9.30
N ASP A 558 -16.25 22.78 -8.18
CA ASP A 558 -16.42 24.23 -8.15
C ASP A 558 -15.12 24.92 -8.62
N GLU A 559 -15.19 25.64 -9.73
CA GLU A 559 -14.03 26.34 -10.31
C GLU A 559 -13.51 27.49 -9.45
N LYS A 560 -14.34 28.08 -8.59
CA LYS A 560 -14.00 29.25 -7.76
C LYS A 560 -13.42 28.86 -6.41
N THR A 561 -14.07 27.93 -5.71
CA THR A 561 -13.76 27.57 -4.31
C THR A 561 -13.24 26.14 -4.15
N GLY A 562 -13.34 25.33 -5.19
CA GLY A 562 -13.01 23.92 -5.18
C GLY A 562 -11.53 23.58 -5.38
N PHE A 563 -11.28 22.39 -5.84
CA PHE A 563 -9.92 21.87 -6.05
C PHE A 563 -9.27 22.54 -7.26
N ARG A 564 -8.34 23.47 -6.99
CA ARG A 564 -7.68 24.28 -8.04
C ARG A 564 -6.53 23.52 -8.68
N VAL A 565 -6.64 23.26 -9.98
CA VAL A 565 -5.60 22.56 -10.76
C VAL A 565 -4.53 23.49 -11.33
N ASN A 566 -4.85 24.77 -11.54
CA ASN A 566 -3.91 25.82 -12.01
C ASN A 566 -3.06 25.38 -13.23
N GLY A 567 -3.62 24.58 -14.15
CA GLY A 567 -2.92 24.03 -15.32
C GLY A 567 -1.91 22.92 -15.02
N ASP A 568 -1.86 22.40 -13.77
CA ASP A 568 -1.04 21.23 -13.42
C ASP A 568 -1.80 19.94 -13.78
N ARG A 569 -1.34 19.24 -14.80
CA ARG A 569 -1.93 17.98 -15.29
C ARG A 569 -2.05 16.90 -14.22
N LEU A 570 -1.14 16.87 -13.26
CA LEU A 570 -1.20 15.90 -12.16
C LEU A 570 -2.37 16.19 -11.22
N LEU A 571 -2.65 17.48 -10.97
CA LEU A 571 -3.81 17.88 -10.18
C LEU A 571 -5.13 17.67 -10.93
N GLU A 572 -5.14 17.81 -12.27
CA GLU A 572 -6.29 17.41 -13.09
C GLU A 572 -6.59 15.93 -12.91
N LYS A 573 -5.56 15.07 -12.99
CA LYS A 573 -5.69 13.62 -12.75
C LYS A 573 -6.12 13.29 -11.32
N GLN A 574 -5.67 14.06 -10.35
CA GLN A 574 -6.09 13.90 -8.96
C GLN A 574 -7.59 14.25 -8.78
N ARG A 575 -8.06 15.31 -9.44
CA ARG A 575 -9.49 15.69 -9.47
C ARG A 575 -10.33 14.61 -10.15
N GLU A 576 -9.87 14.09 -11.31
CA GLU A 576 -10.54 13.01 -12.04
C GLU A 576 -10.64 11.73 -11.17
N ALA A 577 -9.55 11.33 -10.52
CA ALA A 577 -9.49 10.14 -9.68
C ALA A 577 -10.44 10.20 -8.47
N ALA A 578 -10.78 11.41 -8.00
CA ALA A 578 -11.67 11.62 -6.87
C ALA A 578 -13.17 11.73 -7.29
N GLN A 579 -13.49 11.74 -8.60
CA GLN A 579 -14.88 11.70 -9.06
C GLN A 579 -15.55 10.38 -8.62
N GLU A 580 -16.86 10.40 -8.49
CA GLU A 580 -17.67 9.21 -8.18
C GLU A 580 -17.24 8.47 -6.91
N SER A 581 -16.59 9.18 -5.97
CA SER A 581 -16.09 8.58 -4.72
C SER A 581 -17.08 8.64 -3.55
N SER A 582 -18.30 9.14 -3.77
CA SER A 582 -19.33 9.25 -2.72
C SER A 582 -19.60 7.88 -2.08
N GLY A 583 -19.68 7.85 -0.75
CA GLY A 583 -19.85 6.63 0.05
C GLY A 583 -18.57 5.85 0.34
N LEU A 584 -17.43 6.21 -0.24
CA LEU A 584 -16.15 5.59 0.09
C LEU A 584 -15.63 6.04 1.46
N PRO A 585 -14.89 5.20 2.19
CA PRO A 585 -14.25 5.57 3.43
C PRO A 585 -13.31 6.77 3.27
N ASN A 586 -13.29 7.63 4.28
CA ASN A 586 -12.31 8.67 4.43
C ASN A 586 -11.70 8.61 5.83
N SER A 587 -10.43 8.97 5.97
CA SER A 587 -9.64 8.73 7.18
C SER A 587 -8.68 9.90 7.43
N VAL A 588 -8.22 10.01 8.67
CA VAL A 588 -7.13 10.91 9.05
C VAL A 588 -5.90 10.12 9.49
N GLN A 589 -4.73 10.75 9.42
CA GLN A 589 -3.49 10.27 10.02
C GLN A 589 -3.25 10.96 11.37
N VAL A 590 -2.87 10.17 12.37
CA VAL A 590 -2.38 10.63 13.68
C VAL A 590 -0.90 10.32 13.76
N VAL A 591 -0.09 11.34 14.03
CA VAL A 591 1.38 11.25 14.05
C VAL A 591 1.90 11.73 15.39
N THR A 592 2.97 11.12 15.90
CA THR A 592 3.65 11.53 17.14
C THR A 592 5.17 11.54 16.96
N LEU A 593 5.93 11.94 17.97
CA LEU A 593 7.38 11.85 17.96
C LEU A 593 7.87 10.39 17.95
N PRO A 594 9.13 10.11 17.56
CA PRO A 594 9.68 8.76 17.56
C PRO A 594 9.55 8.09 18.93
N ASN A 595 9.21 6.80 18.92
CA ASN A 595 8.98 5.96 20.11
C ASN A 595 7.85 6.45 21.05
N CYS A 596 6.87 7.20 20.51
CA CYS A 596 5.70 7.66 21.24
C CYS A 596 4.42 6.99 20.70
N GLU A 597 4.45 5.67 20.48
CA GLU A 597 3.32 4.88 20.00
C GLU A 597 2.12 4.97 20.95
N GLU A 598 2.38 5.02 22.26
CA GLU A 598 1.36 5.14 23.30
C GLU A 598 0.55 6.43 23.14
N MET A 599 1.23 7.56 22.91
CA MET A 599 0.57 8.85 22.63
C MET A 599 -0.18 8.80 21.30
N CYS A 600 0.40 8.16 20.27
CA CYS A 600 -0.29 7.97 18.99
C CYS A 600 -1.60 7.19 19.18
N ILE A 601 -1.58 6.08 19.91
CA ILE A 601 -2.76 5.27 20.23
C ILE A 601 -3.78 6.07 21.04
N ARG A 602 -3.32 6.86 22.02
CA ARG A 602 -4.19 7.73 22.84
C ARG A 602 -4.98 8.71 21.96
N VAL A 603 -4.30 9.40 21.05
CA VAL A 603 -4.96 10.35 20.15
C VAL A 603 -5.82 9.62 19.11
N MET A 604 -5.38 8.45 18.59
CA MET A 604 -6.22 7.62 17.72
C MET A 604 -7.54 7.23 18.41
N LYS A 605 -7.52 6.86 19.72
CA LYS A 605 -8.73 6.58 20.50
C LYS A 605 -9.62 7.83 20.65
N ALA A 606 -9.02 9.00 20.87
CA ALA A 606 -9.76 10.26 20.93
C ALA A 606 -10.42 10.57 19.58
N VAL A 607 -9.72 10.34 18.46
CA VAL A 607 -10.30 10.47 17.10
C VAL A 607 -11.42 9.46 16.88
N GLU A 608 -11.21 8.18 17.23
CA GLU A 608 -12.22 7.13 17.06
C GLU A 608 -13.52 7.45 17.84
N LYS A 609 -13.40 8.01 19.05
CA LYS A 609 -14.56 8.48 19.85
C LYS A 609 -15.35 9.61 19.17
N THR A 610 -14.73 10.40 18.28
CA THR A 610 -15.45 11.44 17.52
C THR A 610 -16.37 10.88 16.44
N THR A 611 -16.20 9.62 16.10
CA THR A 611 -16.85 8.96 14.97
C THR A 611 -18.03 8.06 15.39
N ASP A 612 -18.65 8.33 16.53
CA ASP A 612 -19.79 7.57 17.11
C ASP A 612 -20.98 7.36 16.15
N GLY A 613 -20.99 8.05 15.01
CA GLY A 613 -21.94 7.86 13.93
C GLY A 613 -21.47 7.04 12.75
N MET A 614 -20.16 6.74 12.63
CA MET A 614 -19.68 5.77 11.66
C MET A 614 -19.93 4.36 12.21
N LYS A 615 -21.20 3.96 12.25
CA LYS A 615 -21.54 2.55 12.30
C LYS A 615 -20.62 1.89 11.28
N ARG A 616 -19.68 1.06 11.80
CA ARG A 616 -18.69 0.32 11.03
C ARG A 616 -19.31 -0.02 9.69
N LEU A 617 -18.74 0.53 8.62
CA LEU A 617 -19.25 0.26 7.29
C LEU A 617 -19.22 -1.27 7.15
N GLN A 618 -20.36 -1.93 7.45
CA GLN A 618 -20.45 -3.37 7.34
C GLN A 618 -20.52 -3.68 5.86
N TRP A 619 -19.63 -4.52 5.40
CA TRP A 619 -19.75 -5.10 4.08
C TRP A 619 -21.09 -5.83 4.01
N LYS A 620 -22.10 -5.17 3.45
CA LYS A 620 -23.39 -5.75 3.15
C LYS A 620 -23.25 -6.57 1.87
N ASP A 621 -23.80 -7.78 1.88
CA ASP A 621 -23.93 -8.61 0.69
C ASP A 621 -24.65 -7.77 -0.39
N ARG A 622 -23.90 -7.21 -1.35
CA ARG A 622 -24.37 -6.21 -2.31
C ARG A 622 -25.39 -6.73 -3.33
N ARG A 623 -25.85 -7.96 -3.23
CA ARG A 623 -26.93 -8.49 -4.08
C ARG A 623 -28.27 -7.77 -3.88
N THR A 624 -28.39 -6.86 -2.92
CA THR A 624 -29.62 -6.11 -2.62
C THR A 624 -29.53 -4.62 -2.94
N VAL A 625 -28.42 -4.12 -3.46
CA VAL A 625 -28.33 -2.73 -3.94
C VAL A 625 -28.27 -2.77 -5.46
N GLU A 626 -29.34 -2.37 -6.11
CA GLU A 626 -29.34 -2.14 -7.57
C GLU A 626 -28.19 -1.18 -7.92
N PRO A 627 -27.43 -1.46 -9.00
CA PRO A 627 -26.42 -0.53 -9.45
C PRO A 627 -27.10 0.81 -9.78
N PRO A 628 -26.47 1.97 -9.49
CA PRO A 628 -27.03 3.24 -9.92
C PRO A 628 -27.26 3.16 -11.42
N VAL A 629 -28.46 3.50 -11.86
CA VAL A 629 -28.88 3.51 -13.28
C VAL A 629 -27.81 4.30 -14.05
N ALA A 630 -27.06 3.61 -14.87
CA ALA A 630 -26.04 4.24 -15.72
C ALA A 630 -26.73 5.28 -16.59
N SER A 631 -26.47 6.54 -16.34
CA SER A 631 -26.81 7.60 -17.28
C SER A 631 -25.99 7.33 -18.55
N ASN A 632 -26.68 7.05 -19.66
CA ASN A 632 -26.08 6.78 -20.97
C ASN A 632 -25.43 8.03 -21.59
N THR A 633 -24.40 8.56 -20.92
CA THR A 633 -23.49 9.55 -21.53
C THR A 633 -22.09 9.26 -21.04
N VAL A 634 -21.46 8.25 -21.63
CA VAL A 634 -20.03 8.01 -21.49
C VAL A 634 -19.33 8.86 -22.53
N PRO A 635 -18.55 9.89 -22.13
CA PRO A 635 -17.53 10.43 -23.04
C PRO A 635 -16.50 9.30 -23.22
N LYS A 636 -16.18 8.96 -24.47
CA LYS A 636 -15.11 8.01 -24.78
C LYS A 636 -13.84 8.44 -24.06
N ALA A 637 -13.44 7.69 -23.05
CA ALA A 637 -12.15 7.87 -22.42
C ALA A 637 -11.06 7.68 -23.48
N ALA A 638 -10.28 8.73 -23.72
CA ALA A 638 -9.06 8.64 -24.48
C ALA A 638 -8.13 7.68 -23.73
N THR A 639 -7.69 6.62 -24.38
CA THR A 639 -6.78 5.64 -23.80
C THR A 639 -5.46 6.33 -23.46
N SER A 640 -4.86 6.01 -22.31
CA SER A 640 -3.63 6.61 -21.76
C SER A 640 -2.38 6.55 -22.67
N THR A 641 -2.49 5.90 -23.81
CA THR A 641 -1.51 5.87 -24.91
C THR A 641 -1.42 7.20 -25.67
N ASP A 642 -2.51 7.97 -25.73
CA ASP A 642 -2.57 9.17 -26.59
C ASP A 642 -1.73 10.36 -26.06
N CYS A 643 -1.46 10.43 -24.77
CA CYS A 643 -0.75 11.58 -24.20
C CYS A 643 0.77 11.54 -24.49
N PHE A 644 1.38 10.35 -24.55
CA PHE A 644 2.80 10.18 -24.87
C PHE A 644 3.05 10.06 -26.38
N GLU A 645 2.10 9.51 -27.15
CA GLU A 645 2.20 9.51 -28.62
C GLU A 645 2.07 10.91 -29.22
N ARG A 646 1.25 11.81 -28.67
CA ARG A 646 1.18 13.21 -29.08
C ARG A 646 2.48 13.98 -28.84
N ILE A 647 3.21 13.69 -27.77
CA ILE A 647 4.52 14.31 -27.50
C ILE A 647 5.56 13.87 -28.56
N SER A 648 5.44 12.65 -29.09
CA SER A 648 6.34 12.13 -30.12
C SER A 648 6.03 12.68 -31.53
N VAL A 649 4.78 13.03 -31.81
CA VAL A 649 4.35 13.52 -33.15
C VAL A 649 4.54 15.02 -33.31
N GLU A 650 4.37 15.82 -32.22
CA GLU A 650 4.57 17.28 -32.31
C GLU A 650 6.05 17.73 -32.42
N MET A 651 7.01 16.82 -32.14
CA MET A 651 8.45 17.11 -32.32
C MET A 651 8.98 16.89 -33.74
N VAL A 652 8.16 16.43 -34.69
CA VAL A 652 8.63 16.04 -36.05
C VAL A 652 8.23 17.01 -37.15
N VAL A 653 7.40 18.04 -36.92
CA VAL A 653 6.95 18.93 -37.96
C VAL A 653 7.13 20.40 -37.58
N HIS A 654 8.29 20.99 -37.90
CA HIS A 654 8.44 22.31 -38.56
C HIS A 654 9.90 22.58 -38.93
N PRO A 655 10.27 22.61 -40.22
CA PRO A 655 11.46 23.28 -40.70
C PRO A 655 11.11 24.68 -41.22
N ASN A 656 12.01 25.63 -40.95
CA ASN A 656 12.14 26.95 -41.54
C ASN A 656 11.42 28.15 -40.89
N SER A 657 12.22 28.96 -40.20
CA SER A 657 12.36 30.39 -40.54
C SER A 657 13.58 31.00 -39.82
N ASN A 658 14.49 31.44 -40.62
CA ASN A 658 15.53 32.49 -40.54
C ASN A 658 15.87 33.12 -39.16
N ILE A 659 17.13 32.94 -38.77
CA ILE A 659 17.82 33.74 -37.76
C ILE A 659 18.77 34.70 -38.45
N PRO A 660 18.78 36.01 -38.17
CA PRO A 660 19.92 36.87 -38.45
C PRO A 660 20.92 36.83 -37.29
N SER A 661 22.16 36.73 -37.66
CA SER A 661 23.36 36.80 -36.81
C SER A 661 23.56 38.16 -36.18
N SER A 662 23.93 38.19 -34.88
CA SER A 662 24.93 39.11 -34.32
C SER A 662 25.36 38.69 -32.94
N ASN A 663 26.62 38.36 -32.79
CA ASN A 663 27.47 38.38 -31.59
C ASN A 663 27.81 39.86 -31.24
N PRO A 664 28.50 40.22 -30.14
CA PRO A 664 29.29 39.43 -29.18
C PRO A 664 29.37 39.95 -27.72
N LEU A 665 30.11 39.18 -26.91
CA LEU A 665 31.04 39.58 -25.83
C LEU A 665 30.58 39.72 -24.37
N LEU A 666 31.30 38.91 -23.54
CA LEU A 666 31.96 39.23 -22.22
C LEU A 666 31.07 39.60 -21.03
N THR A 667 31.09 38.92 -19.97
CA THR A 667 32.11 38.43 -18.98
C THR A 667 31.52 37.36 -18.10
#